data_c7af4f26313a0de7d9c28180cc80575d
#
_entry.id   c7af4f26313a0de7d9c28180cc80575d
#
_cell.length_a   1.000
_cell.length_b   1.000
_cell.length_c   1.000
_cell.angle_alpha   90.00
_cell.angle_beta   90.00
_cell.angle_gamma   90.00
#
_symmetry.space_group_name_H-M   'P 1'
#
loop_
_entity.id
_entity.type
_entity.pdbx_description
1 polymer ?
#
loop_
_entity_poly.entity_id
_entity_poly.type
_entity_poly.pdbx_seq_one_letter_code
_entity_poly.pdbx_strand_id
1 'polypeptide(L)'
;MKMKKVLCLGLAGVTAFSMLAFTGCGSDSGDSSEAKDTNFSWWITTDDGKGTYYDSYEDNPGVQWLNQQYWDVENGGLGTEENGTNIQFTFQTPISGSESDNFQTMMSTESYTDIIDLAYSTDNAETLYENGMILDLTEYVEEYMPNYLAFLEANPDEAAQVTSTDEDGNVHYYQLARIKDGNDVPWGGYVYRRDWVVEYAEPTSHVWDWDSDYVKENGHPAVTPLEAALESGNMEGWKENDVKEFTSSEGEDPNNDYTDNVIFPSGTSDPLTISDWEWMFEAFARALEDKGFSGNSDAYCTTLYYPGFLATGDLVSSFGGGTGSISKDADNNAYDSATTENFRTYLEAMNTWYNNGWLDTRFNERASDIFFRINENGTAQGMVGLWYSGQGNLGTTIRVTCADAEDQQKAYVMPCACPINDVYGTEDQMYKEPDSFYQGGRISGRTAVTKAAEDKDLAALCTFFDWLYTDEGARTLCWGLTSEQLASADIENNLYEENNIDGAYTTSTDENGGTVYTMNYDMSADIGNALHFGRLIVGKEMTGAGADLDYTLVRGNTMIVDKSVEEWTRYTSTGSVIDYNSLMTEEENAEYSSLFTPLNEYMSQNVPTLIKEGLGGWDEFVDDIQNTYHDADLVAIYQAIFDRLFR
;
A
#
# COMPACT_ATOMS: atom_id res chain seq x y z
N MET A 1 -44.30 -37.85 14.18
CA MET A 1 -42.98 -38.18 13.60
C MET A 1 -41.93 -37.51 14.46
N LYS A 2 -41.03 -38.25 15.10
CA LYS A 2 -40.21 -37.83 16.24
C LYS A 2 -39.02 -37.00 15.79
N MET A 3 -38.89 -35.78 16.32
CA MET A 3 -37.66 -34.97 16.26
C MET A 3 -36.61 -35.56 17.20
N LYS A 4 -35.45 -35.92 16.66
CA LYS A 4 -34.26 -36.25 17.46
C LYS A 4 -33.47 -34.97 17.71
N LYS A 5 -33.32 -34.62 18.98
CA LYS A 5 -32.33 -33.63 19.45
C LYS A 5 -30.96 -34.25 19.39
N VAL A 6 -30.05 -33.64 18.65
CA VAL A 6 -28.61 -33.95 18.71
C VAL A 6 -27.97 -32.98 19.71
N LEU A 7 -27.42 -33.56 20.75
CA LEU A 7 -26.66 -32.87 21.80
C LEU A 7 -25.24 -32.79 21.34
N CYS A 8 -24.70 -31.60 21.01
CA CYS A 8 -23.28 -31.40 20.81
C CYS A 8 -22.62 -31.20 22.19
N LEU A 9 -21.85 -32.20 22.61
CA LEU A 9 -20.91 -32.05 23.71
C LEU A 9 -19.66 -31.33 23.17
N GLY A 10 -19.38 -30.14 23.69
CA GLY A 10 -18.09 -29.51 23.50
C GLY A 10 -17.01 -30.27 24.26
N LEU A 11 -15.98 -30.69 23.54
CA LEU A 11 -14.72 -31.09 24.13
C LEU A 11 -13.84 -29.83 24.27
N ALA A 12 -13.71 -29.35 25.49
CA ALA A 12 -12.65 -28.45 25.86
C ALA A 12 -11.36 -29.27 25.96
N GLY A 13 -10.52 -29.16 24.95
CA GLY A 13 -9.16 -29.72 25.00
C GLY A 13 -8.25 -28.78 25.79
N VAL A 14 -8.02 -29.11 27.07
CA VAL A 14 -6.97 -28.51 27.85
C VAL A 14 -5.66 -29.15 27.38
N THR A 15 -4.88 -28.45 26.58
CA THR A 15 -3.48 -28.78 26.31
C THR A 15 -2.65 -28.38 27.53
N ALA A 16 -2.28 -29.40 28.33
CA ALA A 16 -1.35 -29.22 29.42
C ALA A 16 0.07 -29.07 28.81
N PHE A 17 0.65 -27.89 29.00
CA PHE A 17 2.07 -27.66 28.79
C PHE A 17 2.90 -28.52 29.76
N SER A 18 3.68 -29.44 29.23
CA SER A 18 4.69 -30.16 29.98
C SER A 18 5.96 -29.30 30.04
N MET A 19 6.16 -28.63 31.17
CA MET A 19 7.45 -28.05 31.52
C MET A 19 8.49 -29.17 31.71
N LEU A 20 9.43 -29.24 30.77
CA LEU A 20 10.68 -29.98 30.99
C LEU A 20 11.65 -29.10 31.77
N ALA A 21 11.66 -29.25 33.07
CA ALA A 21 12.67 -28.67 33.92
C ALA A 21 14.00 -29.44 33.76
N PHE A 22 14.99 -28.86 33.13
CA PHE A 22 16.36 -29.31 33.21
C PHE A 22 16.97 -28.81 34.52
N THR A 23 17.08 -29.70 35.51
CA THR A 23 17.87 -29.46 36.72
C THR A 23 19.33 -29.84 36.46
N GLY A 24 20.16 -28.86 36.19
CA GLY A 24 21.60 -28.99 36.27
C GLY A 24 22.10 -28.53 37.67
N CYS A 25 22.54 -29.46 38.49
CA CYS A 25 23.22 -29.14 39.75
C CYS A 25 24.68 -28.81 39.50
N GLY A 26 25.12 -27.60 39.90
CA GLY A 26 26.52 -27.24 40.06
C GLY A 26 26.62 -26.06 41.00
N SER A 27 27.02 -26.32 42.22
CA SER A 27 27.27 -25.33 43.25
C SER A 27 28.57 -24.57 43.01
N ASP A 28 28.53 -23.26 42.84
CA ASP A 28 29.55 -22.39 43.43
C ASP A 28 29.00 -20.99 43.69
N SER A 29 29.39 -20.42 44.81
CA SER A 29 28.91 -19.17 45.35
C SER A 29 29.70 -17.98 44.79
N GLY A 30 29.03 -17.21 43.96
CA GLY A 30 29.44 -15.90 43.51
C GLY A 30 28.20 -15.18 42.99
N ASP A 31 28.07 -13.94 43.26
CA ASP A 31 26.97 -13.03 42.94
C ASP A 31 26.33 -13.37 41.59
N SER A 32 25.31 -14.23 41.58
CA SER A 32 24.65 -14.70 40.38
C SER A 32 23.46 -13.78 40.10
N SER A 33 23.59 -12.83 39.23
CA SER A 33 22.44 -12.41 38.44
C SER A 33 21.83 -13.68 37.83
N GLU A 34 20.62 -14.08 38.22
CA GLU A 34 19.91 -15.18 37.59
C GLU A 34 19.85 -14.88 36.08
N ALA A 35 20.27 -15.86 35.27
CA ALA A 35 20.18 -15.70 33.81
C ALA A 35 18.72 -15.46 33.46
N LYS A 36 18.43 -14.37 32.75
CA LYS A 36 17.09 -14.02 32.32
C LYS A 36 16.58 -15.04 31.32
N ASP A 37 15.26 -15.22 31.25
CA ASP A 37 14.62 -16.07 30.23
C ASP A 37 14.77 -15.43 28.84
N THR A 38 15.19 -16.24 27.90
CA THR A 38 15.43 -15.85 26.48
C THR A 38 14.45 -16.46 25.50
N ASN A 39 13.36 -17.08 26.00
CA ASN A 39 12.30 -17.66 25.17
C ASN A 39 11.16 -16.66 25.06
N PHE A 40 10.85 -16.23 23.84
CA PHE A 40 9.80 -15.26 23.55
C PHE A 40 8.68 -15.90 22.73
N SER A 41 7.45 -15.64 23.15
CA SER A 41 6.25 -15.95 22.36
C SER A 41 5.83 -14.70 21.59
N TRP A 42 5.41 -14.87 20.32
CA TRP A 42 5.04 -13.75 19.45
C TRP A 42 3.70 -14.02 18.77
N TRP A 43 2.74 -13.14 18.96
CA TRP A 43 1.51 -13.12 18.19
C TRP A 43 1.74 -12.35 16.89
N ILE A 44 1.57 -13.03 15.76
CA ILE A 44 1.67 -12.46 14.43
C ILE A 44 0.35 -12.64 13.70
N THR A 45 0.11 -11.83 12.66
CA THR A 45 -1.03 -12.01 11.76
C THR A 45 -0.96 -13.34 11.03
N THR A 46 -2.01 -13.67 10.27
CA THR A 46 -2.07 -14.93 9.51
C THR A 46 -0.84 -15.14 8.64
N ASP A 47 -0.32 -16.33 8.65
CA ASP A 47 0.82 -16.77 7.84
C ASP A 47 0.32 -17.53 6.59
N ASP A 48 0.64 -17.01 5.40
CA ASP A 48 0.19 -17.57 4.12
C ASP A 48 0.92 -18.88 3.75
N GLY A 49 2.09 -19.13 4.33
CA GLY A 49 2.85 -20.40 4.12
C GLY A 49 2.28 -21.58 4.89
N LYS A 50 1.54 -21.33 5.96
CA LYS A 50 0.99 -22.35 6.85
C LYS A 50 -0.07 -23.19 6.17
N GLY A 51 0.10 -24.51 6.32
CA GLY A 51 -0.80 -25.51 5.73
C GLY A 51 -0.54 -25.80 4.24
N THR A 52 0.29 -24.98 3.57
CA THR A 52 0.71 -25.22 2.18
C THR A 52 2.15 -25.72 2.12
N TYR A 53 3.07 -25.04 2.83
CA TYR A 53 4.49 -25.32 2.80
C TYR A 53 5.03 -25.86 4.14
N TYR A 54 4.40 -25.51 5.26
CA TYR A 54 4.74 -26.00 6.60
C TYR A 54 3.51 -25.99 7.54
N ASP A 55 3.61 -26.68 8.64
CA ASP A 55 2.50 -26.84 9.61
C ASP A 55 2.45 -25.68 10.62
N SER A 56 3.58 -25.06 10.92
CA SER A 56 3.76 -24.00 11.90
C SER A 56 4.78 -22.98 11.40
N TYR A 57 4.67 -21.71 11.84
CA TYR A 57 5.60 -20.66 11.42
C TYR A 57 7.02 -20.90 11.92
N GLU A 58 7.20 -21.65 12.99
CA GLU A 58 8.51 -22.12 13.46
C GLU A 58 9.23 -23.00 12.43
N ASP A 59 8.49 -23.62 11.51
CA ASP A 59 9.04 -24.46 10.43
C ASP A 59 9.54 -23.63 9.23
N ASN A 60 9.26 -22.31 9.20
CA ASN A 60 9.78 -21.41 8.17
C ASN A 60 11.31 -21.40 8.21
N PRO A 61 12.02 -21.58 7.08
CA PRO A 61 13.48 -21.65 7.06
C PRO A 61 14.18 -20.45 7.71
N GLY A 62 13.65 -19.23 7.52
CA GLY A 62 14.18 -18.01 8.14
C GLY A 62 14.05 -18.03 9.65
N VAL A 63 12.92 -18.50 10.17
CA VAL A 63 12.68 -18.63 11.62
C VAL A 63 13.55 -19.72 12.23
N GLN A 64 13.72 -20.85 11.57
CA GLN A 64 14.62 -21.91 12.04
C GLN A 64 16.07 -21.42 12.12
N TRP A 65 16.53 -20.66 11.11
CA TRP A 65 17.84 -20.01 11.14
C TRP A 65 17.93 -19.00 12.30
N LEU A 66 16.93 -18.14 12.46
CA LEU A 66 16.86 -17.10 13.49
C LEU A 66 17.02 -17.70 14.91
N ASN A 67 16.31 -18.78 15.20
CA ASN A 67 16.35 -19.46 16.49
C ASN A 67 17.72 -20.13 16.80
N GLN A 68 18.63 -20.21 15.84
CA GLN A 68 19.98 -20.72 16.01
C GLN A 68 21.04 -19.61 16.13
N GLN A 69 20.64 -18.33 16.04
CA GLN A 69 21.58 -17.21 16.12
C GLN A 69 21.83 -16.78 17.57
N TYR A 70 22.95 -16.11 17.77
CA TYR A 70 23.34 -15.46 19.03
C TYR A 70 23.43 -13.96 18.80
N TRP A 71 23.02 -13.16 19.77
CA TRP A 71 22.98 -11.70 19.70
C TRP A 71 24.02 -11.10 20.61
N ASP A 72 24.96 -10.32 20.06
CA ASP A 72 26.01 -9.66 20.83
C ASP A 72 25.45 -8.39 21.49
N VAL A 73 24.98 -8.51 22.70
CA VAL A 73 24.37 -7.41 23.47
C VAL A 73 25.38 -6.29 23.78
N GLU A 74 26.67 -6.60 23.84
CA GLU A 74 27.70 -5.61 24.16
C GLU A 74 28.07 -4.75 22.94
N ASN A 75 28.13 -5.36 21.73
CA ASN A 75 28.60 -4.68 20.53
C ASN A 75 27.50 -4.48 19.48
N GLY A 76 26.33 -5.06 19.65
CA GLY A 76 25.22 -5.06 18.72
C GLY A 76 25.33 -6.10 17.60
N GLY A 77 24.18 -6.50 17.03
CA GLY A 77 24.08 -7.42 15.91
C GLY A 77 24.35 -8.89 16.23
N LEU A 78 24.78 -9.64 15.19
CA LEU A 78 25.06 -11.07 15.33
C LEU A 78 26.32 -11.33 16.13
N GLY A 79 26.22 -12.23 17.09
CA GLY A 79 27.30 -12.71 17.95
C GLY A 79 27.64 -14.17 17.65
N THR A 80 28.37 -14.77 18.60
CA THR A 80 28.75 -16.18 18.62
C THR A 80 28.30 -16.81 19.93
N GLU A 81 28.38 -18.12 20.05
CA GLU A 81 28.12 -18.84 21.33
C GLU A 81 28.99 -18.33 22.48
N GLU A 82 30.14 -17.72 22.20
CA GLU A 82 31.08 -17.24 23.23
C GLU A 82 30.72 -15.85 23.77
N ASN A 83 30.15 -14.97 22.95
CA ASN A 83 29.91 -13.56 23.27
C ASN A 83 28.46 -13.09 23.06
N GLY A 84 27.55 -13.98 22.68
CA GLY A 84 26.16 -13.64 22.38
C GLY A 84 25.17 -14.40 23.25
N THR A 85 23.96 -13.87 23.28
CA THR A 85 22.76 -14.48 23.87
C THR A 85 21.91 -15.12 22.78
N ASN A 86 21.64 -16.42 22.89
CA ASN A 86 20.65 -17.07 22.01
C ASN A 86 19.24 -16.79 22.52
N ILE A 87 18.38 -16.29 21.65
CA ILE A 87 16.95 -16.12 21.93
C ILE A 87 16.13 -17.06 21.07
N GLN A 88 15.01 -17.55 21.61
CA GLN A 88 14.14 -18.51 20.96
C GLN A 88 12.76 -17.90 20.79
N PHE A 89 12.18 -18.03 19.59
CA PHE A 89 10.84 -17.55 19.28
C PHE A 89 9.89 -18.71 19.05
N THR A 90 8.69 -18.57 19.62
CA THR A 90 7.52 -19.38 19.31
C THR A 90 6.39 -18.45 18.83
N PHE A 91 5.56 -18.93 17.91
CA PHE A 91 4.58 -18.06 17.26
C PHE A 91 3.16 -18.53 17.50
N GLN A 92 2.30 -17.55 17.75
CA GLN A 92 0.85 -17.74 17.77
C GLN A 92 0.25 -17.04 16.56
N THR A 93 -0.31 -17.84 15.64
CA THR A 93 -0.98 -17.35 14.43
C THR A 93 -2.48 -17.61 14.52
N PRO A 94 -3.36 -16.63 14.34
CA PRO A 94 -4.80 -16.83 14.29
C PRO A 94 -5.21 -17.62 13.05
N ILE A 95 -6.45 -18.11 13.04
CA ILE A 95 -7.06 -18.68 11.83
C ILE A 95 -7.41 -17.52 10.90
N SER A 96 -7.10 -17.67 9.60
CA SER A 96 -7.41 -16.67 8.59
C SER A 96 -8.89 -16.25 8.61
N GLY A 97 -9.13 -14.94 8.67
CA GLY A 97 -10.45 -14.33 8.78
C GLY A 97 -11.00 -14.24 10.22
N SER A 98 -10.20 -14.62 11.24
CA SER A 98 -10.54 -14.46 12.66
C SER A 98 -9.49 -13.67 13.46
N GLU A 99 -8.61 -12.95 12.77
CA GLU A 99 -7.48 -12.24 13.36
C GLU A 99 -7.93 -11.22 14.40
N SER A 100 -8.89 -10.37 14.03
CA SER A 100 -9.42 -9.34 14.92
C SER A 100 -10.07 -9.94 16.16
N ASP A 101 -10.95 -10.93 15.99
CA ASP A 101 -11.64 -11.59 17.13
C ASP A 101 -10.63 -12.29 18.06
N ASN A 102 -9.60 -12.90 17.49
CA ASN A 102 -8.54 -13.56 18.24
C ASN A 102 -7.71 -12.55 19.04
N PHE A 103 -7.30 -11.45 18.39
CA PHE A 103 -6.55 -10.37 19.04
C PHE A 103 -7.35 -9.76 20.18
N GLN A 104 -8.60 -9.36 19.96
CA GLN A 104 -9.46 -8.76 20.98
C GLN A 104 -9.70 -9.73 22.16
N THR A 105 -9.85 -11.02 21.88
CA THR A 105 -9.98 -12.03 22.94
C THR A 105 -8.71 -12.13 23.76
N MET A 106 -7.55 -12.17 23.14
CA MET A 106 -6.24 -12.22 23.77
C MET A 106 -6.03 -11.02 24.70
N MET A 107 -6.31 -9.81 24.21
CA MET A 107 -6.16 -8.56 24.99
C MET A 107 -7.14 -8.50 26.16
N SER A 108 -8.42 -8.78 25.93
CA SER A 108 -9.46 -8.72 26.97
C SER A 108 -9.33 -9.77 28.08
N THR A 109 -8.65 -10.88 27.81
CA THR A 109 -8.39 -11.94 28.77
C THR A 109 -7.00 -11.85 29.41
N GLU A 110 -6.21 -10.83 29.06
CA GLU A 110 -4.83 -10.65 29.52
C GLU A 110 -3.95 -11.89 29.28
N SER A 111 -4.24 -12.63 28.20
CA SER A 111 -3.50 -13.87 27.85
C SER A 111 -2.61 -13.65 26.62
N TYR A 112 -2.01 -12.47 26.54
CA TYR A 112 -1.15 -12.09 25.43
C TYR A 112 0.22 -12.78 25.48
N THR A 113 0.80 -12.92 24.28
CA THR A 113 2.20 -13.34 24.10
C THR A 113 3.16 -12.24 24.54
N ASP A 114 4.45 -12.52 24.59
CA ASP A 114 5.49 -11.56 24.97
C ASP A 114 5.62 -10.40 23.98
N ILE A 115 5.36 -10.69 22.70
CA ILE A 115 5.42 -9.73 21.59
C ILE A 115 4.11 -9.82 20.80
N ILE A 116 3.55 -8.68 20.40
CA ILE A 116 2.31 -8.60 19.65
C ILE A 116 2.45 -7.66 18.47
N ASP A 117 1.90 -8.06 17.32
CA ASP A 117 1.64 -7.17 16.19
C ASP A 117 0.38 -6.34 16.49
N LEU A 118 0.46 -5.02 16.33
CA LEU A 118 -0.63 -4.09 16.67
C LEU A 118 -1.65 -3.87 15.54
N ALA A 119 -1.56 -4.59 14.43
CA ALA A 119 -2.44 -4.39 13.26
C ALA A 119 -3.95 -4.45 13.57
N TYR A 120 -4.34 -5.17 14.63
CA TYR A 120 -5.73 -5.32 15.06
C TYR A 120 -6.04 -4.67 16.41
N SER A 121 -5.11 -3.83 16.92
CA SER A 121 -5.38 -3.03 18.10
C SER A 121 -6.38 -1.92 17.78
N THR A 122 -7.34 -1.71 18.66
CA THR A 122 -8.24 -0.56 18.64
C THR A 122 -7.70 0.60 19.45
N ASP A 123 -6.72 0.33 20.31
CA ASP A 123 -6.10 1.31 21.18
C ASP A 123 -4.72 1.67 20.63
N ASN A 124 -4.30 2.92 20.79
CA ASN A 124 -2.92 3.31 20.51
C ASN A 124 -1.96 2.77 21.58
N ALA A 125 -0.66 2.83 21.28
CA ALA A 125 0.37 2.26 22.17
C ALA A 125 0.43 2.94 23.54
N GLU A 126 0.17 4.25 23.62
CA GLU A 126 0.14 4.98 24.88
C GLU A 126 -1.00 4.49 25.79
N THR A 127 -2.21 4.32 25.25
CA THR A 127 -3.35 3.75 25.97
C THR A 127 -3.06 2.32 26.45
N LEU A 128 -2.45 1.48 25.61
CA LEU A 128 -2.05 0.12 26.00
C LEU A 128 -1.02 0.12 27.14
N TYR A 129 -0.08 1.06 27.12
CA TYR A 129 0.90 1.24 28.21
C TYR A 129 0.23 1.71 29.51
N GLU A 130 -0.62 2.73 29.45
CA GLU A 130 -1.37 3.24 30.63
C GLU A 130 -2.25 2.16 31.28
N ASN A 131 -2.83 1.28 30.45
CA ASN A 131 -3.60 0.13 30.90
C ASN A 131 -2.72 -1.02 31.44
N GLY A 132 -1.39 -0.88 31.40
CA GLY A 132 -0.42 -1.86 31.91
C GLY A 132 -0.32 -3.14 31.06
N MET A 133 -0.70 -3.08 29.80
CA MET A 133 -0.69 -4.23 28.87
C MET A 133 0.66 -4.41 28.17
N ILE A 134 1.35 -3.31 27.85
CA ILE A 134 2.65 -3.29 27.18
C ILE A 134 3.70 -2.59 28.03
N LEU A 135 4.95 -2.74 27.64
CA LEU A 135 6.11 -2.17 28.34
C LEU A 135 6.54 -0.84 27.70
N ASP A 136 7.13 0.03 28.52
CA ASP A 136 7.97 1.12 28.04
C ASP A 136 9.38 0.57 27.75
N LEU A 137 9.80 0.64 26.50
CA LEU A 137 11.09 0.16 26.05
C LEU A 137 12.17 1.26 25.99
N THR A 138 11.88 2.47 26.48
CA THR A 138 12.73 3.65 26.28
C THR A 138 14.18 3.38 26.66
N GLU A 139 14.46 2.86 27.86
CA GLU A 139 15.82 2.56 28.30
C GLU A 139 16.52 1.54 27.40
N TYR A 140 15.78 0.54 26.90
CA TYR A 140 16.34 -0.52 26.04
C TYR A 140 16.57 -0.02 24.62
N VAL A 141 15.69 0.81 24.08
CA VAL A 141 15.84 1.43 22.77
C VAL A 141 17.05 2.35 22.75
N GLU A 142 17.18 3.21 23.76
CA GLU A 142 18.30 4.14 23.86
C GLU A 142 19.67 3.43 24.02
N GLU A 143 19.71 2.28 24.70
CA GLU A 143 20.96 1.56 24.96
C GLU A 143 21.30 0.53 23.87
N TYR A 144 20.30 -0.18 23.29
CA TYR A 144 20.54 -1.36 22.44
C TYR A 144 20.04 -1.21 21.00
N MET A 145 19.41 -0.07 20.61
CA MET A 145 18.84 0.09 19.28
C MET A 145 19.37 1.31 18.50
N PRO A 146 20.69 1.42 18.28
CA PRO A 146 21.27 2.59 17.62
C PRO A 146 20.88 2.73 16.15
N ASN A 147 20.62 1.63 15.42
CA ASN A 147 20.19 1.69 14.02
C ASN A 147 18.76 2.22 13.90
N TYR A 148 17.86 1.81 14.80
CA TYR A 148 16.49 2.32 14.88
C TYR A 148 16.49 3.81 15.22
N LEU A 149 17.24 4.23 16.23
CA LEU A 149 17.35 5.64 16.62
C LEU A 149 17.89 6.51 15.48
N ALA A 150 18.95 6.06 14.80
CA ALA A 150 19.51 6.78 13.66
C ALA A 150 18.48 6.95 12.51
N PHE A 151 17.63 5.92 12.31
CA PHE A 151 16.55 6.03 11.34
C PHE A 151 15.52 7.08 11.78
N LEU A 152 15.06 7.07 13.02
CA LEU A 152 14.06 8.03 13.52
C LEU A 152 14.61 9.46 13.52
N GLU A 153 15.88 9.66 13.88
CA GLU A 153 16.53 10.98 13.82
C GLU A 153 16.57 11.55 12.39
N ALA A 154 16.81 10.66 11.40
CA ALA A 154 16.81 11.06 10.00
C ALA A 154 15.41 11.31 9.41
N ASN A 155 14.36 10.82 10.07
CA ASN A 155 12.97 10.83 9.56
C ASN A 155 11.98 11.27 10.66
N PRO A 156 11.95 12.56 10.99
CA PRO A 156 11.15 13.07 12.11
C PRO A 156 9.63 12.89 11.96
N ASP A 157 9.12 12.88 10.74
CA ASP A 157 7.68 12.67 10.49
C ASP A 157 7.26 11.22 10.79
N GLU A 158 8.12 10.26 10.50
CA GLU A 158 7.92 8.85 10.89
C GLU A 158 8.12 8.67 12.40
N ALA A 159 9.10 9.34 12.98
CA ALA A 159 9.34 9.29 14.42
C ALA A 159 8.11 9.75 15.22
N ALA A 160 7.47 10.84 14.80
CA ALA A 160 6.26 11.36 15.44
C ALA A 160 5.07 10.38 15.43
N GLN A 161 5.05 9.42 14.50
CA GLN A 161 3.98 8.42 14.39
C GLN A 161 4.19 7.19 15.30
N VAL A 162 5.39 7.00 15.83
CA VAL A 162 5.76 5.76 16.55
C VAL A 162 6.34 6.01 17.94
N THR A 163 6.48 7.27 18.33
CA THR A 163 6.90 7.69 19.67
C THR A 163 5.77 8.44 20.37
N SER A 164 5.80 8.45 21.69
CA SER A 164 4.94 9.29 22.55
C SER A 164 5.81 10.30 23.29
N THR A 165 5.25 11.47 23.59
CA THR A 165 5.97 12.51 24.35
C THR A 165 5.16 12.87 25.60
N ASP A 166 5.76 12.77 26.78
CA ASP A 166 5.09 13.09 28.04
C ASP A 166 4.95 14.62 28.25
N GLU A 167 4.25 15.01 29.31
CA GLU A 167 4.03 16.43 29.67
C GLU A 167 5.36 17.18 29.98
N ASP A 168 6.43 16.48 30.33
CA ASP A 168 7.74 17.04 30.62
C ASP A 168 8.63 17.14 29.35
N GLY A 169 8.16 16.60 28.23
CA GLY A 169 8.84 16.61 26.92
C GLY A 169 9.79 15.43 26.73
N ASN A 170 9.71 14.37 27.55
CA ASN A 170 10.50 13.15 27.34
C ASN A 170 9.86 12.28 26.28
N VAL A 171 10.66 11.69 25.41
CA VAL A 171 10.21 10.75 24.38
C VAL A 171 10.18 9.34 24.94
N HIS A 172 9.09 8.62 24.63
CA HIS A 172 8.87 7.23 25.04
C HIS A 172 8.69 6.32 23.83
N TYR A 173 9.17 5.08 23.94
CA TYR A 173 9.08 4.04 22.93
C TYR A 173 8.21 2.89 23.43
N TYR A 174 6.88 3.03 23.32
CA TYR A 174 5.89 2.00 23.70
C TYR A 174 5.70 0.95 22.60
N GLN A 175 6.14 1.26 21.39
CA GLN A 175 6.04 0.41 20.21
C GLN A 175 7.27 0.56 19.33
N LEU A 176 7.52 -0.46 18.50
CA LEU A 176 8.54 -0.44 17.46
C LEU A 176 7.84 -0.55 16.08
N ALA A 177 8.35 0.17 15.11
CA ALA A 177 7.74 0.20 13.78
C ALA A 177 8.45 -0.73 12.80
N ARG A 178 7.69 -1.30 11.87
CA ARG A 178 8.23 -1.76 10.60
C ARG A 178 8.24 -0.59 9.63
N ILE A 179 9.41 -0.24 9.10
CA ILE A 179 9.61 1.00 8.37
C ILE A 179 10.20 0.70 6.98
N LYS A 180 9.54 1.16 5.93
CA LYS A 180 10.02 1.03 4.55
C LYS A 180 11.28 1.87 4.32
N ASP A 181 12.23 1.34 3.57
CA ASP A 181 13.50 2.00 3.23
C ASP A 181 13.33 3.17 2.24
N GLY A 182 12.19 3.28 1.59
CA GLY A 182 11.81 4.36 0.70
C GLY A 182 10.31 4.64 0.75
N ASN A 183 9.87 5.62 0.00
CA ASN A 183 8.45 5.84 -0.19
C ASN A 183 7.83 4.62 -0.85
N ASP A 184 6.62 4.29 -0.42
CA ASP A 184 5.89 3.19 -1.04
C ASP A 184 5.60 3.51 -2.50
N VAL A 185 5.73 2.52 -3.34
CA VAL A 185 5.30 2.63 -4.73
C VAL A 185 3.80 2.39 -4.75
N PRO A 186 3.01 3.22 -5.45
CA PRO A 186 1.59 2.97 -5.56
C PRO A 186 1.32 1.57 -6.07
N TRP A 187 0.54 0.78 -5.33
CA TRP A 187 0.16 -0.56 -5.75
C TRP A 187 -0.73 -0.55 -7.00
N GLY A 188 -1.36 0.59 -7.30
CA GLY A 188 -2.23 0.78 -8.44
C GLY A 188 -2.44 2.24 -8.80
N GLY A 189 -2.99 2.46 -9.98
CA GLY A 189 -3.35 3.75 -10.52
C GLY A 189 -4.12 3.60 -11.83
N TYR A 190 -4.44 4.71 -12.48
CA TYR A 190 -5.18 4.68 -13.74
C TYR A 190 -4.31 4.22 -14.92
N VAL A 191 -4.95 3.41 -15.75
CA VAL A 191 -4.40 2.96 -17.04
C VAL A 191 -5.45 3.15 -18.15
N TYR A 192 -4.98 3.35 -19.36
CA TYR A 192 -5.87 3.64 -20.51
C TYR A 192 -5.49 2.84 -21.76
N ARG A 193 -6.45 2.65 -22.64
CA ARG A 193 -6.31 2.01 -23.97
C ARG A 193 -5.73 3.01 -24.95
N ARG A 194 -4.39 3.09 -25.02
CA ARG A 194 -3.70 3.96 -25.98
C ARG A 194 -3.99 3.57 -27.42
N ASP A 195 -4.12 2.29 -27.73
CA ASP A 195 -4.51 1.80 -29.04
C ASP A 195 -5.86 2.37 -29.51
N TRP A 196 -6.85 2.48 -28.62
CA TRP A 196 -8.13 3.08 -28.94
C TRP A 196 -8.01 4.60 -29.18
N VAL A 197 -7.16 5.29 -28.42
CA VAL A 197 -6.90 6.71 -28.66
C VAL A 197 -6.32 6.89 -30.06
N VAL A 198 -5.27 6.14 -30.39
CA VAL A 198 -4.58 6.22 -31.68
C VAL A 198 -5.54 5.91 -32.86
N GLU A 199 -6.42 4.93 -32.70
CA GLU A 199 -7.31 4.49 -33.77
C GLU A 199 -8.53 5.40 -33.95
N TYR A 200 -9.11 5.90 -32.84
CA TYR A 200 -10.43 6.58 -32.89
C TYR A 200 -10.37 8.07 -32.51
N ALA A 201 -9.20 8.64 -32.22
CA ALA A 201 -9.11 10.07 -31.96
C ALA A 201 -9.44 10.92 -33.19
N GLU A 202 -10.06 12.05 -32.93
CA GLU A 202 -10.39 13.08 -33.92
C GLU A 202 -9.82 14.43 -33.47
N PRO A 203 -9.69 15.40 -34.42
CA PRO A 203 -9.26 16.76 -34.07
C PRO A 203 -10.15 17.35 -32.98
N THR A 204 -9.54 17.94 -31.95
CA THR A 204 -10.31 18.67 -30.96
C THR A 204 -10.45 20.14 -31.31
N SER A 205 -11.63 20.72 -30.97
CA SER A 205 -11.84 22.15 -31.00
C SER A 205 -11.48 22.83 -29.66
N HIS A 206 -11.00 22.06 -28.70
CA HIS A 206 -10.57 22.58 -27.41
C HIS A 206 -9.41 23.55 -27.61
N VAL A 207 -9.51 24.73 -27.02
CA VAL A 207 -8.48 25.76 -27.06
C VAL A 207 -7.80 25.78 -25.70
N TRP A 208 -6.54 25.38 -25.69
CA TRP A 208 -5.73 25.40 -24.48
C TRP A 208 -5.51 26.84 -24.00
N ASP A 209 -5.55 27.02 -22.69
CA ASP A 209 -5.10 28.27 -22.08
C ASP A 209 -3.56 28.31 -22.01
N TRP A 210 -2.94 28.66 -23.14
CA TRP A 210 -1.51 28.83 -23.25
C TRP A 210 -0.94 29.96 -22.40
N ASP A 211 -1.79 30.82 -21.86
CA ASP A 211 -1.41 31.91 -20.96
C ASP A 211 -1.43 31.49 -19.48
N SER A 212 -1.92 30.30 -19.15
CA SER A 212 -1.85 29.77 -17.78
C SER A 212 -0.40 29.68 -17.29
N ASP A 213 -0.21 29.86 -16.01
CA ASP A 213 1.13 29.77 -15.43
C ASP A 213 1.72 28.37 -15.59
N TYR A 214 0.90 27.33 -15.51
CA TYR A 214 1.31 25.95 -15.76
C TYR A 214 1.90 25.75 -17.15
N VAL A 215 1.22 26.21 -18.21
CA VAL A 215 1.70 26.09 -19.58
C VAL A 215 2.95 26.92 -19.82
N LYS A 216 3.04 28.13 -19.21
CA LYS A 216 4.25 28.97 -19.28
C LYS A 216 5.47 28.29 -18.67
N GLU A 217 5.28 27.54 -17.58
CA GLU A 217 6.36 26.83 -16.89
C GLU A 217 6.77 25.55 -17.61
N ASN A 218 5.79 24.76 -18.10
CA ASN A 218 6.04 23.45 -18.68
C ASN A 218 6.16 23.47 -20.21
N GLY A 219 5.69 24.52 -20.87
CA GLY A 219 5.71 24.67 -22.33
C GLY A 219 4.62 23.85 -23.02
N HIS A 220 4.57 23.97 -24.33
CA HIS A 220 3.75 23.16 -25.20
C HIS A 220 4.39 23.07 -26.60
N PRO A 221 4.18 21.98 -27.36
CA PRO A 221 4.60 21.95 -28.75
C PRO A 221 3.71 22.87 -29.61
N ALA A 222 4.27 23.43 -30.67
CA ALA A 222 3.50 24.28 -31.58
C ALA A 222 2.40 23.52 -32.32
N VAL A 223 2.67 22.23 -32.64
CA VAL A 223 1.71 21.31 -33.26
C VAL A 223 2.04 19.91 -32.78
N THR A 224 1.07 19.17 -32.26
CA THR A 224 1.31 17.79 -31.87
C THR A 224 1.48 16.88 -33.09
N PRO A 225 2.17 15.73 -32.99
CA PRO A 225 2.24 14.75 -34.06
C PRO A 225 0.89 14.29 -34.56
N LEU A 226 -0.10 14.16 -33.70
CA LEU A 226 -1.49 13.85 -34.06
C LEU A 226 -2.10 14.96 -34.92
N GLU A 227 -2.02 16.22 -34.51
CA GLU A 227 -2.51 17.36 -35.29
C GLU A 227 -1.83 17.43 -36.67
N ALA A 228 -0.51 17.26 -36.71
CA ALA A 228 0.24 17.21 -37.97
C ALA A 228 -0.21 16.05 -38.88
N ALA A 229 -0.48 14.88 -38.31
CA ALA A 229 -0.99 13.73 -39.06
C ALA A 229 -2.42 13.99 -39.61
N LEU A 230 -3.30 14.59 -38.78
CA LEU A 230 -4.66 14.97 -39.16
C LEU A 230 -4.65 16.04 -40.24
N GLU A 231 -3.84 17.09 -40.12
CA GLU A 231 -3.70 18.15 -41.13
C GLU A 231 -3.16 17.64 -42.48
N SER A 232 -2.17 16.73 -42.41
CA SER A 232 -1.58 16.15 -43.65
C SER A 232 -2.39 15.02 -44.25
N GLY A 233 -3.37 14.47 -43.52
CA GLY A 233 -4.13 13.29 -43.91
C GLY A 233 -3.33 11.97 -43.85
N ASN A 234 -2.16 11.97 -43.20
CA ASN A 234 -1.29 10.80 -43.10
C ASN A 234 -1.44 10.08 -41.74
N MET A 235 -2.68 9.76 -41.41
CA MET A 235 -3.01 9.05 -40.17
C MET A 235 -2.44 7.63 -40.10
N GLU A 236 -2.36 6.96 -41.26
CA GLU A 236 -1.93 5.56 -41.32
C GLU A 236 -0.44 5.41 -40.91
N GLY A 237 0.45 6.27 -41.42
CA GLY A 237 1.86 6.24 -41.06
C GLY A 237 2.13 6.62 -39.59
N TRP A 238 1.30 7.46 -38.99
CA TRP A 238 1.38 7.81 -37.60
C TRP A 238 0.96 6.62 -36.70
N LYS A 239 -0.14 5.95 -37.00
CA LYS A 239 -0.61 4.76 -36.28
C LYS A 239 0.43 3.62 -36.31
N GLU A 240 1.04 3.34 -37.45
CA GLU A 240 2.05 2.31 -37.60
C GLU A 240 3.31 2.59 -36.73
N ASN A 241 3.62 3.83 -36.47
CA ASN A 241 4.78 4.21 -35.65
C ASN A 241 4.46 4.21 -34.16
N ASP A 242 3.21 4.42 -33.77
CA ASP A 242 2.82 4.50 -32.35
C ASP A 242 2.53 3.12 -31.76
N VAL A 243 1.74 2.30 -32.47
CA VAL A 243 1.41 0.96 -31.99
C VAL A 243 2.57 0.00 -32.28
N LYS A 244 3.54 -0.02 -31.40
CA LYS A 244 4.56 -1.07 -31.42
C LYS A 244 3.89 -2.40 -31.06
N GLU A 245 4.18 -3.45 -31.86
CA GLU A 245 3.82 -4.81 -31.47
C GLU A 245 4.55 -5.10 -30.15
N PHE A 246 3.78 -5.26 -29.14
CA PHE A 246 4.24 -5.74 -27.87
C PHE A 246 4.59 -7.22 -28.05
N THR A 247 5.81 -7.55 -28.28
CA THR A 247 6.24 -8.93 -28.34
C THR A 247 6.08 -9.58 -26.99
N SER A 248 5.51 -10.76 -27.06
CA SER A 248 5.01 -11.62 -25.99
C SER A 248 5.90 -11.75 -24.77
N SER A 249 5.27 -12.15 -23.72
CA SER A 249 5.64 -12.80 -22.48
C SER A 249 6.99 -13.54 -22.33
N GLU A 250 7.85 -13.56 -23.31
CA GLU A 250 9.17 -14.21 -23.24
C GLU A 250 10.32 -13.24 -22.95
N GLY A 251 10.01 -12.00 -22.54
CA GLY A 251 10.96 -11.14 -21.82
C GLY A 251 12.25 -10.72 -22.55
N GLU A 252 12.29 -10.76 -23.87
CA GLU A 252 13.57 -10.67 -24.58
C GLU A 252 13.76 -9.45 -25.45
N ASP A 253 12.88 -8.44 -25.41
CA ASP A 253 13.24 -7.18 -26.05
C ASP A 253 13.40 -6.06 -25.01
N PRO A 254 14.63 -5.85 -24.51
CA PRO A 254 14.93 -4.71 -23.66
C PRO A 254 14.78 -3.36 -24.38
N ASN A 255 14.51 -3.37 -25.69
CA ASN A 255 14.20 -2.20 -26.50
C ASN A 255 12.71 -2.06 -26.82
N ASN A 256 11.85 -2.70 -26.06
CA ASN A 256 10.44 -2.45 -26.10
C ASN A 256 10.15 -1.11 -25.43
N ASP A 257 10.81 -0.08 -25.96
CA ASP A 257 10.59 1.30 -25.53
C ASP A 257 9.12 1.63 -25.70
N TYR A 258 8.50 2.16 -24.66
CA TYR A 258 7.25 2.87 -24.81
C TYR A 258 7.46 3.96 -25.82
N THR A 259 6.44 4.16 -26.64
CA THR A 259 6.49 5.29 -27.52
C THR A 259 6.38 6.58 -26.72
N ASP A 260 7.35 7.47 -26.90
CA ASP A 260 7.30 8.84 -26.41
C ASP A 260 6.60 9.77 -27.40
N ASN A 261 5.88 9.20 -28.38
CA ASN A 261 5.14 9.99 -29.34
C ASN A 261 4.10 10.86 -28.64
N VAL A 262 4.21 12.15 -28.86
CA VAL A 262 3.24 13.13 -28.38
C VAL A 262 1.96 13.00 -29.18
N ILE A 263 0.89 12.57 -28.52
CA ILE A 263 -0.42 12.37 -29.17
C ILE A 263 -1.54 13.20 -28.53
N PHE A 264 -1.38 13.57 -27.26
CA PHE A 264 -2.41 14.32 -26.55
C PHE A 264 -2.38 15.81 -26.87
N PRO A 265 -3.53 16.48 -26.87
CA PRO A 265 -3.63 17.91 -27.16
C PRO A 265 -2.80 18.79 -26.22
N SER A 266 -2.59 18.41 -24.98
CA SER A 266 -1.69 19.10 -24.03
C SER A 266 -0.22 19.12 -24.47
N GLY A 267 0.15 18.34 -25.49
CA GLY A 267 1.53 18.24 -25.95
C GLY A 267 2.36 17.17 -25.25
N THR A 268 1.73 16.16 -24.70
CA THR A 268 2.34 15.06 -23.97
C THR A 268 2.13 13.71 -24.67
N SER A 269 2.95 12.73 -24.32
CA SER A 269 2.82 11.35 -24.79
C SER A 269 1.66 10.62 -24.11
N ASP A 270 1.39 10.95 -22.87
CA ASP A 270 0.32 10.39 -22.03
C ASP A 270 -0.64 11.51 -21.57
N PRO A 271 -1.91 11.21 -21.23
CA PRO A 271 -2.87 12.24 -20.89
C PRO A 271 -2.48 12.96 -19.58
N LEU A 272 -2.41 14.27 -19.65
CA LEU A 272 -1.94 15.12 -18.53
C LEU A 272 -3.07 15.91 -17.87
N THR A 273 -4.08 16.31 -18.65
CA THR A 273 -5.13 17.22 -18.18
C THR A 273 -6.52 16.59 -18.27
N ILE A 274 -7.49 17.20 -17.59
CA ILE A 274 -8.89 16.77 -17.68
C ILE A 274 -9.40 16.87 -19.13
N SER A 275 -9.00 17.90 -19.88
CA SER A 275 -9.38 18.00 -21.29
C SER A 275 -8.74 16.92 -22.18
N ASP A 276 -7.51 16.45 -21.87
CA ASP A 276 -6.96 15.26 -22.50
C ASP A 276 -7.81 14.02 -22.21
N TRP A 277 -8.27 13.87 -20.98
CA TRP A 277 -9.12 12.75 -20.58
C TRP A 277 -10.47 12.80 -21.29
N GLU A 278 -11.11 13.94 -21.37
CA GLU A 278 -12.38 14.11 -22.07
C GLU A 278 -12.25 13.84 -23.58
N TRP A 279 -11.18 14.32 -24.19
CA TRP A 279 -10.85 14.01 -25.57
C TRP A 279 -10.62 12.51 -25.80
N MET A 280 -9.93 11.86 -24.88
CA MET A 280 -9.72 10.41 -24.86
C MET A 280 -11.05 9.66 -24.69
N PHE A 281 -11.97 10.12 -23.83
CA PHE A 281 -13.29 9.53 -23.66
C PHE A 281 -14.15 9.60 -24.93
N GLU A 282 -14.04 10.67 -25.71
CA GLU A 282 -14.67 10.74 -27.03
C GLU A 282 -14.13 9.65 -27.97
N ALA A 283 -12.81 9.41 -27.95
CA ALA A 283 -12.21 8.34 -28.73
C ALA A 283 -12.71 6.96 -28.25
N PHE A 284 -12.80 6.75 -26.95
CA PHE A 284 -13.34 5.51 -26.39
C PHE A 284 -14.82 5.28 -26.71
N ALA A 285 -15.65 6.33 -26.72
CA ALA A 285 -17.04 6.22 -27.07
C ALA A 285 -17.19 5.75 -28.54
N ARG A 286 -16.36 6.29 -29.44
CA ARG A 286 -16.32 5.84 -30.84
C ARG A 286 -15.84 4.39 -30.99
N ALA A 287 -14.81 4.02 -30.22
CA ALA A 287 -14.32 2.64 -30.17
C ALA A 287 -15.39 1.65 -29.69
N LEU A 288 -16.11 1.98 -28.63
CA LEU A 288 -17.19 1.15 -28.09
C LEU A 288 -18.34 0.97 -29.08
N GLU A 289 -18.65 2.00 -29.85
CA GLU A 289 -19.67 1.93 -30.90
C GLU A 289 -19.23 1.04 -32.08
N ASP A 290 -18.02 1.26 -32.60
CA ASP A 290 -17.48 0.52 -33.75
C ASP A 290 -17.28 -0.97 -33.43
N LYS A 291 -16.81 -1.27 -32.21
CA LYS A 291 -16.64 -2.65 -31.76
C LYS A 291 -17.93 -3.37 -31.33
N GLY A 292 -19.07 -2.68 -31.41
CA GLY A 292 -20.39 -3.25 -31.12
C GLY A 292 -20.63 -3.48 -29.61
N PHE A 293 -19.93 -2.79 -28.74
CA PHE A 293 -20.09 -2.87 -27.25
C PHE A 293 -21.17 -1.90 -26.74
N SER A 294 -21.71 -1.01 -27.56
CA SER A 294 -22.74 -0.08 -27.15
C SER A 294 -23.96 -0.80 -26.55
N GLY A 295 -24.38 -0.36 -25.37
CA GLY A 295 -25.49 -0.95 -24.62
C GLY A 295 -25.12 -2.18 -23.76
N ASN A 296 -23.87 -2.62 -23.79
CA ASN A 296 -23.38 -3.57 -22.82
C ASN A 296 -23.14 -2.86 -21.47
N SER A 297 -23.68 -3.38 -20.40
CA SER A 297 -23.56 -2.78 -19.05
C SER A 297 -22.15 -2.83 -18.48
N ASP A 298 -21.25 -3.60 -19.08
CA ASP A 298 -19.85 -3.74 -18.68
C ASP A 298 -18.89 -3.00 -19.62
N ALA A 299 -19.44 -2.22 -20.58
CA ALA A 299 -18.69 -1.43 -21.55
C ALA A 299 -18.87 0.07 -21.26
N TYR A 300 -17.79 0.79 -20.97
CA TYR A 300 -17.81 2.21 -20.64
C TYR A 300 -16.45 2.86 -20.92
N CYS A 301 -16.43 4.19 -21.05
CA CYS A 301 -15.18 4.90 -21.26
C CYS A 301 -14.33 4.88 -19.99
N THR A 302 -14.96 5.18 -18.84
CA THR A 302 -14.30 5.13 -17.52
C THR A 302 -15.29 4.75 -16.41
N THR A 303 -14.75 4.40 -15.26
CA THR A 303 -15.51 4.23 -14.02
C THR A 303 -14.77 4.87 -12.86
N LEU A 304 -15.47 5.09 -11.74
CA LEU A 304 -14.84 5.50 -10.48
C LEU A 304 -14.52 4.26 -9.68
N TYR A 305 -13.31 4.19 -9.15
CA TYR A 305 -12.93 3.08 -8.27
C TYR A 305 -13.65 3.17 -6.93
N TYR A 306 -13.67 4.38 -6.37
CA TYR A 306 -14.52 4.76 -5.24
C TYR A 306 -15.05 6.18 -5.49
N PRO A 307 -16.35 6.40 -5.55
CA PRO A 307 -16.92 7.73 -5.72
C PRO A 307 -16.72 8.57 -4.46
N GLY A 308 -15.99 9.67 -4.59
CA GLY A 308 -15.66 10.57 -3.48
C GLY A 308 -14.65 9.98 -2.50
N PHE A 309 -14.23 10.66 -1.55
CA PHE A 309 -13.17 10.53 -0.53
C PHE A 309 -12.71 9.14 -0.06
N LEU A 310 -13.19 8.05 -0.54
CA LEU A 310 -13.02 6.77 0.11
C LEU A 310 -11.85 5.99 -0.37
N ALA A 311 -11.13 6.43 -1.39
CA ALA A 311 -10.00 5.65 -1.81
C ALA A 311 -9.06 6.31 -2.79
N THR A 312 -8.02 5.61 -2.93
CA THR A 312 -7.02 5.67 -3.95
C THR A 312 -7.66 5.64 -5.33
N GLY A 313 -7.47 6.66 -6.11
CA GLY A 313 -7.93 6.72 -7.48
C GLY A 313 -9.21 7.49 -7.73
N ASP A 314 -9.84 8.08 -6.72
CA ASP A 314 -10.78 9.14 -6.98
C ASP A 314 -10.05 10.43 -7.40
N LEU A 315 -10.74 11.25 -8.18
CA LEU A 315 -10.12 12.40 -8.83
C LEU A 315 -10.33 13.71 -8.08
N VAL A 316 -10.71 13.68 -6.81
CA VAL A 316 -11.03 14.89 -6.04
C VAL A 316 -9.82 15.83 -5.96
N SER A 317 -8.62 15.28 -5.80
CA SER A 317 -7.38 16.06 -5.75
C SER A 317 -7.09 16.80 -7.07
N SER A 318 -7.49 16.24 -8.20
CA SER A 318 -7.39 16.91 -9.51
C SER A 318 -8.14 18.25 -9.57
N PHE A 319 -9.15 18.41 -8.72
CA PHE A 319 -9.93 19.64 -8.59
C PHE A 319 -9.53 20.49 -7.37
N GLY A 320 -8.38 20.19 -6.76
CA GLY A 320 -7.86 20.88 -5.59
C GLY A 320 -8.55 20.51 -4.28
N GLY A 321 -9.33 19.44 -4.27
CA GLY A 321 -9.93 18.89 -3.05
C GLY A 321 -8.96 17.96 -2.32
N GLY A 322 -9.24 17.69 -1.04
CA GLY A 322 -8.46 16.72 -0.28
C GLY A 322 -8.77 15.28 -0.67
N THR A 323 -7.80 14.39 -0.50
CA THR A 323 -7.94 12.96 -0.77
C THR A 323 -8.69 12.19 0.33
N GLY A 324 -8.80 12.77 1.53
CA GLY A 324 -9.59 12.24 2.64
C GLY A 324 -10.85 13.05 2.91
N SER A 325 -11.80 12.49 3.65
CA SER A 325 -12.99 13.23 4.11
C SER A 325 -12.59 14.43 4.94
N ILE A 326 -11.72 14.23 5.93
CA ILE A 326 -11.06 15.30 6.66
C ILE A 326 -9.63 15.43 6.14
N SER A 327 -9.29 16.61 5.71
CA SER A 327 -7.97 16.97 5.16
C SER A 327 -7.36 18.13 5.92
N LYS A 328 -6.09 18.43 5.66
CA LYS A 328 -5.39 19.58 6.26
C LYS A 328 -4.97 20.57 5.19
N ASP A 329 -4.95 21.84 5.57
CA ASP A 329 -4.37 22.91 4.76
C ASP A 329 -2.85 23.03 4.96
N ALA A 330 -2.22 23.98 4.27
CA ALA A 330 -0.79 24.25 4.38
C ALA A 330 -0.35 24.70 5.80
N ASP A 331 -1.27 25.23 6.59
CA ASP A 331 -1.04 25.70 7.97
C ASP A 331 -1.39 24.60 9.00
N ASN A 332 -1.66 23.37 8.55
CA ASN A 332 -2.12 22.21 9.33
C ASN A 332 -3.47 22.42 10.03
N ASN A 333 -4.37 23.21 9.46
CA ASN A 333 -5.73 23.26 9.93
C ASN A 333 -6.57 22.18 9.27
N ALA A 334 -7.31 21.42 10.08
CA ALA A 334 -8.23 20.41 9.60
C ALA A 334 -9.48 21.04 8.96
N TYR A 335 -9.97 20.44 7.89
CA TYR A 335 -11.23 20.82 7.25
C TYR A 335 -11.95 19.64 6.63
N ASP A 336 -13.27 19.72 6.52
CA ASP A 336 -14.06 18.70 5.78
C ASP A 336 -13.99 19.02 4.27
N SER A 337 -13.37 18.13 3.52
CA SER A 337 -13.22 18.27 2.08
C SER A 337 -14.57 18.22 1.34
N ALA A 338 -15.57 17.46 1.85
CA ALA A 338 -16.86 17.26 1.21
C ALA A 338 -17.73 18.53 1.16
N THR A 339 -17.45 19.50 2.01
CA THR A 339 -18.20 20.76 2.08
C THR A 339 -17.56 21.90 1.26
N THR A 340 -16.46 21.62 0.56
CA THR A 340 -15.69 22.63 -0.19
C THR A 340 -16.20 22.85 -1.61
N GLU A 341 -15.95 24.06 -2.15
CA GLU A 341 -16.21 24.36 -3.58
C GLU A 341 -15.33 23.49 -4.51
N ASN A 342 -14.19 23.01 -4.08
CA ASN A 342 -13.35 22.09 -4.86
C ASN A 342 -14.05 20.74 -5.05
N PHE A 343 -14.67 20.21 -4.00
CA PHE A 343 -15.46 18.99 -4.13
C PHE A 343 -16.71 19.20 -5.00
N ARG A 344 -17.36 20.36 -4.89
CA ARG A 344 -18.45 20.71 -5.77
C ARG A 344 -18.03 20.72 -7.24
N THR A 345 -16.84 21.27 -7.54
CA THR A 345 -16.28 21.28 -8.90
C THR A 345 -15.99 19.88 -9.42
N TYR A 346 -15.45 18.99 -8.55
CA TYR A 346 -15.30 17.57 -8.88
C TYR A 346 -16.64 16.92 -9.25
N LEU A 347 -17.68 17.15 -8.43
CA LEU A 347 -19.03 16.61 -8.72
C LEU A 347 -19.63 17.15 -10.02
N GLU A 348 -19.34 18.41 -10.37
CA GLU A 348 -19.75 19.00 -11.65
C GLU A 348 -19.12 18.29 -12.85
N ALA A 349 -17.83 17.99 -12.76
CA ALA A 349 -17.13 17.23 -13.78
C ALA A 349 -17.70 15.80 -13.89
N MET A 350 -17.88 15.10 -12.76
CA MET A 350 -18.44 13.75 -12.76
C MET A 350 -19.88 13.70 -13.29
N ASN A 351 -20.70 14.70 -12.98
CA ASN A 351 -22.05 14.83 -13.55
C ASN A 351 -22.00 15.06 -15.07
N THR A 352 -21.04 15.86 -15.54
CA THR A 352 -20.84 16.08 -16.99
C THR A 352 -20.44 14.78 -17.67
N TRP A 353 -19.48 14.03 -17.11
CA TRP A 353 -19.05 12.75 -17.66
C TRP A 353 -20.18 11.70 -17.67
N TYR A 354 -20.99 11.68 -16.60
CA TYR A 354 -22.16 10.80 -16.53
C TYR A 354 -23.18 11.13 -17.62
N ASN A 355 -23.52 12.40 -17.81
CA ASN A 355 -24.49 12.85 -18.80
C ASN A 355 -24.00 12.69 -20.24
N ASN A 356 -22.69 12.76 -20.47
CA ASN A 356 -22.07 12.47 -21.76
C ASN A 356 -22.00 10.96 -22.08
N GLY A 357 -22.32 10.11 -21.11
CA GLY A 357 -22.23 8.66 -21.25
C GLY A 357 -20.79 8.12 -21.21
N TRP A 358 -19.84 8.89 -20.71
CA TRP A 358 -18.46 8.47 -20.55
C TRP A 358 -18.24 7.69 -19.25
N LEU A 359 -18.90 8.11 -18.17
CA LEU A 359 -18.85 7.42 -16.87
C LEU A 359 -19.80 6.22 -16.86
N ASP A 360 -19.33 5.11 -16.33
CA ASP A 360 -20.14 3.92 -16.06
C ASP A 360 -21.43 4.28 -15.31
N THR A 361 -22.58 3.94 -15.87
CA THR A 361 -23.88 4.26 -15.26
C THR A 361 -24.14 3.55 -13.94
N ARG A 362 -23.35 2.52 -13.64
CA ARG A 362 -23.42 1.69 -12.43
C ARG A 362 -22.21 1.86 -11.54
N PHE A 363 -21.46 2.95 -11.66
CA PHE A 363 -20.21 3.18 -10.91
C PHE A 363 -20.37 2.96 -9.40
N ASN A 364 -21.49 3.36 -8.82
CA ASN A 364 -21.78 3.25 -7.39
C ASN A 364 -22.31 1.86 -6.96
N GLU A 365 -22.60 0.97 -7.89
CA GLU A 365 -23.07 -0.40 -7.62
C GLU A 365 -21.92 -1.42 -7.69
N ARG A 366 -20.78 -1.02 -8.23
CA ARG A 366 -19.68 -1.93 -8.55
C ARG A 366 -18.61 -2.01 -7.47
N ALA A 367 -18.66 -1.14 -6.51
CA ALA A 367 -17.78 -1.14 -5.31
C ALA A 367 -16.44 -1.92 -5.47
N SER A 368 -16.13 -2.77 -4.53
CA SER A 368 -14.84 -3.47 -4.46
C SER A 368 -14.59 -4.51 -5.57
N ASP A 369 -15.62 -4.96 -6.30
CA ASP A 369 -15.43 -6.00 -7.33
C ASP A 369 -14.99 -5.45 -8.70
N ILE A 370 -15.06 -4.13 -8.91
CA ILE A 370 -14.74 -3.52 -10.21
C ILE A 370 -13.28 -3.77 -10.62
N PHE A 371 -12.37 -3.70 -9.67
CA PHE A 371 -10.95 -3.97 -9.90
C PHE A 371 -10.75 -5.38 -10.47
N PHE A 372 -11.28 -6.39 -9.79
CA PHE A 372 -11.17 -7.79 -10.22
C PHE A 372 -11.92 -8.07 -11.52
N ARG A 373 -13.05 -7.41 -11.73
CA ARG A 373 -13.83 -7.59 -12.97
C ARG A 373 -13.10 -7.13 -14.21
N ILE A 374 -12.28 -6.11 -14.12
CA ILE A 374 -11.52 -5.58 -15.26
C ILE A 374 -10.15 -6.26 -15.34
N ASN A 375 -9.45 -6.43 -14.20
CA ASN A 375 -8.05 -6.84 -14.20
C ASN A 375 -7.82 -8.35 -14.19
N GLU A 376 -8.67 -9.15 -13.54
CA GLU A 376 -8.35 -10.57 -13.34
C GLU A 376 -9.19 -11.53 -14.19
N ASN A 377 -10.48 -11.59 -14.00
CA ASN A 377 -11.34 -12.55 -14.70
C ASN A 377 -12.70 -11.98 -15.07
N GLY A 378 -12.81 -10.67 -15.16
CA GLY A 378 -14.09 -10.00 -15.30
C GLY A 378 -14.65 -10.00 -16.71
N THR A 379 -15.96 -9.85 -16.79
CA THR A 379 -16.71 -9.70 -18.04
C THR A 379 -16.46 -8.36 -18.73
N ALA A 380 -15.89 -7.37 -17.99
CA ALA A 380 -15.57 -6.04 -18.51
C ALA A 380 -14.20 -5.96 -19.20
N GLN A 381 -13.44 -7.04 -19.22
CA GLN A 381 -12.14 -7.08 -19.87
C GLN A 381 -12.23 -6.78 -21.36
N GLY A 382 -11.40 -5.86 -21.83
CA GLY A 382 -11.39 -5.43 -23.23
C GLY A 382 -12.52 -4.49 -23.67
N MET A 383 -13.45 -4.15 -22.75
CA MET A 383 -14.59 -3.27 -23.03
C MET A 383 -14.55 -1.94 -22.27
N VAL A 384 -13.42 -1.62 -21.64
CA VAL A 384 -13.23 -0.41 -20.84
C VAL A 384 -12.07 0.40 -21.40
N GLY A 385 -12.23 1.70 -21.50
CA GLY A 385 -11.22 2.59 -22.07
C GLY A 385 -10.16 3.03 -21.05
N LEU A 386 -10.57 3.44 -19.85
CA LEU A 386 -9.73 3.88 -18.75
C LEU A 386 -10.23 3.27 -17.45
N TRP A 387 -9.33 2.70 -16.64
CA TRP A 387 -9.68 2.08 -15.36
C TRP A 387 -8.52 2.09 -14.39
N TYR A 388 -8.81 1.78 -13.12
CA TYR A 388 -7.80 1.61 -12.08
C TYR A 388 -7.22 0.20 -12.10
N SER A 389 -5.90 0.05 -12.21
CA SER A 389 -5.19 -1.22 -12.30
C SER A 389 -4.09 -1.34 -11.25
N GLY A 390 -3.80 -2.56 -10.81
CA GLY A 390 -2.64 -2.86 -9.99
C GLY A 390 -1.37 -3.06 -10.81
N GLN A 391 -0.23 -2.73 -10.23
CA GLN A 391 1.10 -2.92 -10.85
C GLN A 391 1.34 -4.34 -11.37
N GLY A 392 1.03 -5.36 -10.53
CA GLY A 392 1.21 -6.76 -10.91
C GLY A 392 0.46 -7.16 -12.17
N ASN A 393 -0.72 -6.57 -12.40
CA ASN A 393 -1.53 -6.86 -13.58
C ASN A 393 -0.95 -6.27 -14.86
N LEU A 394 -0.26 -5.15 -14.80
CA LEU A 394 0.37 -4.53 -15.96
C LEU A 394 1.42 -5.42 -16.60
N GLY A 395 2.18 -6.13 -15.78
CA GLY A 395 3.26 -7.00 -16.26
C GLY A 395 2.80 -8.33 -16.86
N THR A 396 1.68 -8.88 -16.40
CA THR A 396 1.34 -10.29 -16.66
C THR A 396 0.00 -10.54 -17.32
N THR A 397 -1.07 -9.91 -16.84
CA THR A 397 -2.44 -10.30 -17.19
C THR A 397 -3.17 -9.35 -18.13
N ILE A 398 -2.82 -8.08 -18.12
CA ILE A 398 -3.60 -7.04 -18.81
C ILE A 398 -3.71 -7.25 -20.31
N ARG A 399 -2.72 -7.86 -20.94
CA ARG A 399 -2.72 -8.19 -22.35
C ARG A 399 -3.59 -9.37 -22.71
N VAL A 400 -3.62 -10.37 -21.86
CA VAL A 400 -4.43 -11.57 -22.05
C VAL A 400 -5.89 -11.24 -21.88
N THR A 401 -6.17 -10.22 -21.06
CA THR A 401 -7.51 -9.87 -20.62
C THR A 401 -8.12 -8.66 -21.33
N CYS A 402 -7.30 -7.76 -21.88
CA CYS A 402 -7.77 -6.65 -22.73
C CYS A 402 -8.13 -7.09 -24.16
N ALA A 403 -8.75 -8.23 -24.29
CA ALA A 403 -8.89 -8.81 -25.61
C ALA A 403 -10.26 -8.62 -26.21
N ASP A 404 -10.35 -7.82 -27.21
CA ASP A 404 -10.98 -8.25 -28.46
C ASP A 404 -10.25 -9.53 -28.90
N ALA A 405 -10.94 -10.65 -29.07
CA ALA A 405 -10.27 -11.93 -29.30
C ALA A 405 -9.34 -11.97 -30.53
N GLU A 406 -9.53 -11.04 -31.47
CA GLU A 406 -8.67 -10.84 -32.65
C GLU A 406 -7.49 -9.88 -32.37
N ASP A 407 -7.59 -9.01 -31.34
CA ASP A 407 -6.63 -7.94 -31.03
C ASP A 407 -5.86 -8.14 -29.72
N GLN A 408 -5.95 -9.31 -29.10
CA GLN A 408 -5.22 -9.60 -27.84
C GLN A 408 -3.73 -9.27 -27.89
N GLN A 409 -3.12 -9.42 -29.07
CA GLN A 409 -1.72 -9.09 -29.30
C GLN A 409 -1.47 -7.61 -29.61
N LYS A 410 -2.54 -6.83 -29.85
CA LYS A 410 -2.47 -5.43 -30.24
C LYS A 410 -2.99 -4.47 -29.18
N ALA A 411 -3.61 -4.97 -28.12
CA ALA A 411 -4.06 -4.12 -27.04
C ALA A 411 -2.85 -3.40 -26.40
N TYR A 412 -2.90 -2.09 -26.41
CA TYR A 412 -1.81 -1.26 -25.91
C TYR A 412 -2.33 -0.40 -24.77
N VAL A 413 -2.04 -0.87 -23.56
CA VAL A 413 -2.45 -0.23 -22.30
C VAL A 413 -1.28 0.54 -21.74
N MET A 414 -1.51 1.80 -21.37
CA MET A 414 -0.50 2.66 -20.75
C MET A 414 -0.98 3.19 -19.40
N PRO A 415 -0.09 3.32 -18.41
CA PRO A 415 -0.41 4.05 -17.19
C PRO A 415 -0.50 5.55 -17.47
N CYS A 416 -1.25 6.27 -16.64
CA CYS A 416 -1.30 7.73 -16.66
C CYS A 416 -1.37 8.31 -15.25
N ALA A 417 -0.87 9.52 -15.10
CA ALA A 417 -0.95 10.28 -13.85
C ALA A 417 -2.37 10.77 -13.56
N CYS A 418 -2.62 11.23 -12.33
CA CYS A 418 -3.79 12.02 -12.02
C CYS A 418 -3.83 13.27 -12.92
N PRO A 419 -4.97 13.58 -13.56
CA PRO A 419 -5.02 14.70 -14.49
C PRO A 419 -5.08 16.04 -13.77
N ILE A 420 -4.44 17.05 -14.35
CA ILE A 420 -4.58 18.44 -13.92
C ILE A 420 -5.91 18.99 -14.43
N ASN A 421 -6.68 19.63 -13.58
CA ASN A 421 -7.90 20.29 -13.99
C ASN A 421 -7.60 21.57 -14.78
N ASP A 422 -8.03 21.62 -16.02
CA ASP A 422 -7.94 22.75 -16.94
C ASP A 422 -9.31 23.17 -17.51
N VAL A 423 -10.41 22.59 -17.01
CA VAL A 423 -11.76 22.74 -17.60
C VAL A 423 -12.76 23.34 -16.62
N TYR A 424 -12.78 22.87 -15.36
CA TYR A 424 -13.89 23.12 -14.43
C TYR A 424 -13.50 24.10 -13.33
N GLY A 425 -14.50 24.87 -12.87
CA GLY A 425 -14.36 25.78 -11.74
C GLY A 425 -13.79 27.15 -12.10
N THR A 426 -13.08 27.75 -11.16
CA THR A 426 -12.47 29.07 -11.29
C THR A 426 -10.97 28.96 -11.60
N GLU A 427 -10.34 30.06 -12.04
CA GLU A 427 -8.88 30.11 -12.26
C GLU A 427 -8.07 29.65 -11.05
N ASP A 428 -8.56 29.91 -9.83
CA ASP A 428 -7.90 29.47 -8.59
C ASP A 428 -7.94 27.95 -8.37
N GLN A 429 -8.85 27.24 -9.05
CA GLN A 429 -9.04 25.79 -8.96
C GLN A 429 -8.38 25.05 -10.12
N MET A 430 -8.05 25.77 -11.19
CA MET A 430 -7.42 25.20 -12.38
C MET A 430 -5.90 25.20 -12.26
N TYR A 431 -5.26 24.31 -13.05
CA TYR A 431 -3.80 24.21 -13.18
C TYR A 431 -3.06 24.01 -11.87
N LYS A 432 -3.69 23.31 -10.92
CA LYS A 432 -3.04 22.85 -9.69
C LYS A 432 -2.50 21.44 -9.91
N GLU A 433 -1.35 21.16 -9.34
CA GLU A 433 -0.87 19.79 -9.27
C GLU A 433 -1.81 18.99 -8.36
N PRO A 434 -2.34 17.87 -8.83
CA PRO A 434 -3.11 16.97 -7.98
C PRO A 434 -2.19 16.21 -7.03
N ASP A 435 -2.74 15.61 -6.00
CA ASP A 435 -2.03 14.59 -5.26
C ASP A 435 -1.78 13.38 -6.18
N SER A 436 -0.66 12.70 -5.97
CA SER A 436 -0.42 11.44 -6.65
C SER A 436 -1.42 10.36 -6.16
N PHE A 437 -1.44 9.24 -6.85
CA PHE A 437 -2.16 8.07 -6.36
C PHE A 437 -1.62 7.65 -4.99
N TYR A 438 -2.46 6.91 -4.26
CA TYR A 438 -2.15 6.47 -2.92
C TYR A 438 -0.74 5.89 -2.81
N GLN A 439 0.08 6.57 -2.08
CA GLN A 439 1.34 6.06 -1.56
C GLN A 439 1.11 5.78 -0.08
N GLY A 440 1.22 4.52 0.34
CA GLY A 440 1.24 4.19 1.76
C GLY A 440 2.38 4.93 2.47
N GLY A 441 2.16 5.29 3.72
CA GLY A 441 3.21 5.82 4.57
C GLY A 441 4.36 4.81 4.71
N ARG A 442 5.52 5.30 5.16
CA ARG A 442 6.69 4.45 5.38
C ARG A 442 6.53 3.51 6.57
N ILE A 443 5.61 3.81 7.48
CA ILE A 443 5.26 2.90 8.59
C ILE A 443 4.29 1.84 8.07
N SER A 444 4.77 0.62 7.87
CA SER A 444 3.98 -0.50 7.35
C SER A 444 3.40 -1.41 8.43
N GLY A 445 3.75 -1.17 9.68
CA GLY A 445 3.20 -1.89 10.82
C GLY A 445 3.87 -1.51 12.12
N ARG A 446 3.33 -2.00 13.23
CA ARG A 446 3.80 -1.69 14.58
C ARG A 446 3.76 -2.95 15.43
N THR A 447 4.76 -3.09 16.30
CA THR A 447 4.91 -4.20 17.25
C THR A 447 5.14 -3.65 18.66
N ALA A 448 4.54 -4.26 19.65
CA ALA A 448 4.78 -3.94 21.06
C ALA A 448 5.26 -5.17 21.83
N VAL A 449 6.01 -4.92 22.91
CA VAL A 449 6.41 -5.92 23.90
C VAL A 449 5.45 -5.83 25.08
N THR A 450 4.83 -6.93 25.42
CA THR A 450 3.79 -6.95 26.46
C THR A 450 4.36 -7.13 27.85
N LYS A 451 3.53 -6.92 28.84
CA LYS A 451 3.85 -7.17 30.25
C LYS A 451 4.27 -8.61 30.53
N ALA A 452 3.94 -9.57 29.68
CA ALA A 452 4.37 -10.96 29.82
C ALA A 452 5.89 -11.14 29.69
N ALA A 453 6.58 -10.21 29.03
CA ALA A 453 8.03 -10.23 28.84
C ALA A 453 8.83 -9.47 29.91
N GLU A 454 8.20 -8.89 30.94
CA GLU A 454 8.86 -8.00 31.92
C GLU A 454 10.12 -8.60 32.59
N ASP A 455 10.08 -9.90 32.84
CA ASP A 455 11.19 -10.62 33.52
C ASP A 455 12.18 -11.27 32.52
N LYS A 456 12.02 -11.06 31.21
CA LYS A 456 12.84 -11.68 30.16
C LYS A 456 14.03 -10.83 29.74
N ASP A 457 14.91 -11.37 28.89
CA ASP A 457 16.11 -10.67 28.45
C ASP A 457 15.77 -9.66 27.31
N LEU A 458 15.22 -8.52 27.69
CA LEU A 458 14.85 -7.45 26.78
C LEU A 458 16.05 -6.80 26.09
N ALA A 459 17.25 -6.86 26.68
CA ALA A 459 18.47 -6.34 26.05
C ALA A 459 18.83 -7.18 24.82
N ALA A 460 18.81 -8.50 24.94
CA ALA A 460 19.04 -9.40 23.80
C ALA A 460 17.93 -9.28 22.75
N LEU A 461 16.68 -9.13 23.16
CA LEU A 461 15.55 -8.91 22.26
C LEU A 461 15.70 -7.61 21.46
N CYS A 462 16.03 -6.49 22.11
CA CYS A 462 16.23 -5.21 21.45
C CYS A 462 17.46 -5.21 20.54
N THR A 463 18.53 -5.92 20.89
CA THR A 463 19.69 -6.13 20.00
C THR A 463 19.28 -6.87 18.70
N PHE A 464 18.43 -7.89 18.81
CA PHE A 464 17.87 -8.56 17.64
C PHE A 464 16.99 -7.60 16.82
N PHE A 465 16.09 -6.87 17.45
CA PHE A 465 15.25 -5.91 16.77
C PHE A 465 16.08 -4.84 16.04
N ASP A 466 17.13 -4.31 16.68
CA ASP A 466 18.00 -3.32 16.06
C ASP A 466 18.72 -3.84 14.81
N TRP A 467 19.16 -5.12 14.85
CA TRP A 467 19.75 -5.74 13.66
C TRP A 467 18.80 -5.77 12.47
N LEU A 468 17.48 -5.90 12.67
CA LEU A 468 16.49 -5.85 11.60
C LEU A 468 16.39 -4.48 10.92
N TYR A 469 16.94 -3.41 11.51
CA TYR A 469 17.05 -2.09 10.86
C TYR A 469 18.36 -1.92 10.09
N THR A 470 19.28 -2.87 10.14
CA THR A 470 20.45 -2.90 9.25
C THR A 470 20.08 -3.40 7.86
N ASP A 471 20.91 -3.10 6.85
CA ASP A 471 20.68 -3.61 5.50
C ASP A 471 20.73 -5.15 5.41
N GLU A 472 21.58 -5.78 6.21
CA GLU A 472 21.67 -7.25 6.26
C GLU A 472 20.41 -7.85 6.86
N GLY A 473 20.00 -7.35 8.04
CA GLY A 473 18.79 -7.81 8.70
C GLY A 473 17.53 -7.61 7.86
N ALA A 474 17.40 -6.43 7.25
CA ALA A 474 16.30 -6.09 6.36
C ALA A 474 16.21 -7.04 5.15
N ARG A 475 17.34 -7.32 4.48
CA ARG A 475 17.35 -8.30 3.37
C ARG A 475 16.99 -9.70 3.84
N THR A 476 17.55 -10.13 4.96
CA THR A 476 17.23 -11.45 5.52
C THR A 476 15.74 -11.56 5.88
N LEU A 477 15.18 -10.51 6.50
CA LEU A 477 13.76 -10.42 6.84
C LEU A 477 12.85 -10.48 5.60
N CYS A 478 13.16 -9.66 4.57
CA CYS A 478 12.25 -9.41 3.46
C CYS A 478 12.51 -10.29 2.23
N TRP A 479 13.77 -10.72 2.01
CA TRP A 479 14.15 -11.48 0.83
C TRP A 479 14.46 -12.95 1.14
N GLY A 480 14.81 -13.28 2.39
CA GLY A 480 15.14 -14.62 2.83
C GLY A 480 16.64 -14.85 3.01
N LEU A 481 17.00 -16.12 3.22
CA LEU A 481 18.34 -16.55 3.61
C LEU A 481 19.29 -16.64 2.42
N THR A 482 20.50 -16.16 2.59
CA THR A 482 21.61 -16.41 1.64
C THR A 482 22.07 -17.85 1.71
N SER A 483 22.80 -18.33 0.70
CA SER A 483 23.42 -19.68 0.72
C SER A 483 24.38 -19.88 1.89
N GLU A 484 25.05 -18.80 2.37
CA GLU A 484 25.94 -18.86 3.55
C GLU A 484 25.11 -19.04 4.84
N GLN A 485 24.03 -18.29 4.98
CA GLN A 485 23.11 -18.42 6.12
C GLN A 485 22.47 -19.81 6.16
N LEU A 486 22.01 -20.34 5.01
CA LEU A 486 21.48 -21.69 4.92
C LEU A 486 22.51 -22.76 5.33
N ALA A 487 23.77 -22.59 4.92
CA ALA A 487 24.84 -23.50 5.26
C ALA A 487 25.29 -23.41 6.75
N SER A 488 24.95 -22.33 7.43
CA SER A 488 25.32 -22.08 8.84
C SER A 488 24.36 -22.64 9.86
N ALA A 489 23.18 -23.12 9.46
CA ALA A 489 22.13 -23.60 10.32
C ALA A 489 21.64 -24.98 9.91
N ASP A 490 21.06 -25.72 10.88
CA ASP A 490 20.38 -26.98 10.63
C ASP A 490 18.89 -26.71 10.41
N ILE A 491 18.47 -26.75 9.13
CA ILE A 491 17.10 -26.40 8.72
C ILE A 491 16.37 -27.67 8.31
N GLU A 492 15.36 -28.04 9.10
CA GLU A 492 14.48 -29.15 8.80
C GLU A 492 13.48 -28.79 7.68
N ASN A 493 13.19 -29.71 6.77
CA ASN A 493 12.27 -29.51 5.64
C ASN A 493 12.64 -28.24 4.85
N ASN A 494 13.88 -28.17 4.41
CA ASN A 494 14.44 -26.98 3.77
C ASN A 494 13.79 -26.69 2.42
N LEU A 495 12.85 -25.76 2.38
CA LEU A 495 12.13 -25.36 1.17
C LEU A 495 13.05 -24.84 0.05
N TYR A 496 14.21 -24.28 0.38
CA TYR A 496 15.20 -23.87 -0.61
C TYR A 496 15.77 -25.08 -1.36
N GLU A 497 16.14 -26.15 -0.63
CA GLU A 497 16.65 -27.39 -1.24
C GLU A 497 15.57 -28.10 -2.05
N GLU A 498 14.34 -28.20 -1.50
CA GLU A 498 13.22 -28.86 -2.15
C GLU A 498 12.84 -28.21 -3.50
N ASN A 499 13.05 -26.90 -3.62
CA ASN A 499 12.73 -26.13 -4.82
C ASN A 499 13.97 -25.80 -5.68
N ASN A 500 15.15 -26.32 -5.34
CA ASN A 500 16.42 -26.07 -6.01
C ASN A 500 16.81 -24.59 -6.06
N ILE A 501 16.57 -23.84 -4.97
CA ILE A 501 16.92 -22.44 -4.80
C ILE A 501 18.22 -22.38 -4.01
N ASP A 502 19.27 -21.82 -4.59
CA ASP A 502 20.60 -21.67 -3.95
C ASP A 502 20.68 -20.31 -3.20
N GLY A 503 19.97 -20.22 -2.08
CA GLY A 503 19.80 -18.98 -1.34
C GLY A 503 18.82 -18.01 -2.01
N ALA A 504 18.39 -16.98 -1.28
CA ALA A 504 17.36 -16.06 -1.73
C ALA A 504 17.80 -15.20 -2.92
N TYR A 505 19.06 -14.78 -2.93
CA TYR A 505 19.61 -13.91 -3.98
C TYR A 505 21.11 -14.14 -4.18
N THR A 506 21.61 -13.67 -5.33
CA THR A 506 23.04 -13.56 -5.64
C THR A 506 23.43 -12.10 -5.81
N THR A 507 24.70 -11.79 -5.67
CA THR A 507 25.24 -10.44 -5.87
C THR A 507 26.20 -10.39 -7.03
N SER A 508 26.17 -9.29 -7.78
CA SER A 508 27.13 -8.96 -8.81
C SER A 508 27.56 -7.49 -8.69
N THR A 509 28.53 -7.06 -9.46
CA THR A 509 28.97 -5.67 -9.46
C THR A 509 28.68 -5.05 -10.82
N ASP A 510 28.03 -3.89 -10.84
CA ASP A 510 27.73 -3.14 -12.04
C ASP A 510 28.97 -2.45 -12.64
N GLU A 511 28.81 -1.77 -13.78
CA GLU A 511 29.87 -1.04 -14.49
C GLU A 511 30.43 0.14 -13.67
N ASN A 512 29.68 0.64 -12.67
CA ASN A 512 30.06 1.76 -11.80
C ASN A 512 30.69 1.31 -10.47
N GLY A 513 30.74 -0.01 -10.23
CA GLY A 513 31.25 -0.58 -8.99
C GLY A 513 30.16 -0.72 -7.88
N GLY A 514 28.88 -0.53 -8.22
CA GLY A 514 27.73 -0.76 -7.35
C GLY A 514 27.44 -2.25 -7.20
N THR A 515 26.76 -2.63 -6.11
CA THR A 515 26.30 -4.01 -5.88
C THR A 515 24.91 -4.18 -6.45
N VAL A 516 24.73 -5.12 -7.35
CA VAL A 516 23.43 -5.54 -7.91
C VAL A 516 23.01 -6.85 -7.25
N TYR A 517 21.76 -6.90 -6.82
CA TYR A 517 21.15 -8.07 -6.21
C TYR A 517 20.20 -8.72 -7.21
N THR A 518 20.37 -10.01 -7.46
CA THR A 518 19.50 -10.80 -8.35
C THR A 518 18.81 -11.86 -7.54
N MET A 519 17.46 -11.84 -7.50
CA MET A 519 16.68 -12.85 -6.81
C MET A 519 16.78 -14.20 -7.51
N ASN A 520 16.90 -15.27 -6.73
CA ASN A 520 16.96 -16.64 -7.23
C ASN A 520 15.59 -17.32 -7.31
N TYR A 521 14.53 -16.62 -6.92
CA TYR A 521 13.15 -17.10 -6.97
C TYR A 521 12.20 -15.94 -7.27
N ASP A 522 11.00 -16.26 -7.73
CA ASP A 522 9.93 -15.30 -7.94
C ASP A 522 9.30 -14.93 -6.59
N MET A 523 9.56 -13.72 -6.11
CA MET A 523 9.01 -13.23 -4.83
C MET A 523 7.48 -13.06 -4.87
N SER A 524 6.87 -12.94 -6.05
CA SER A 524 5.42 -12.83 -6.21
C SER A 524 4.73 -14.20 -6.25
N ALA A 525 5.49 -15.29 -6.36
CA ALA A 525 4.94 -16.64 -6.31
C ALA A 525 4.55 -17.01 -4.87
N ASP A 526 3.57 -17.89 -4.71
CA ASP A 526 3.08 -18.36 -3.40
C ASP A 526 4.21 -18.84 -2.47
N ILE A 527 5.22 -19.50 -3.02
CA ILE A 527 6.38 -19.96 -2.25
C ILE A 527 7.22 -18.81 -1.70
N GLY A 528 7.21 -17.63 -2.34
CA GLY A 528 7.96 -16.47 -1.89
C GLY A 528 7.64 -16.15 -0.43
N ASN A 529 6.38 -16.14 -0.06
CA ASN A 529 5.93 -15.88 1.31
C ASN A 529 6.42 -16.92 2.34
N ALA A 530 6.83 -18.09 1.90
CA ALA A 530 7.33 -19.17 2.76
C ALA A 530 8.87 -19.21 2.87
N LEU A 531 9.59 -18.47 2.03
CA LEU A 531 11.06 -18.49 1.99
C LEU A 531 11.70 -17.39 2.86
N HIS A 532 10.97 -16.35 3.21
CA HIS A 532 11.43 -15.27 4.10
C HIS A 532 10.56 -15.18 5.34
N PHE A 533 10.96 -14.41 6.34
CA PHE A 533 10.19 -14.26 7.58
C PHE A 533 9.58 -12.85 7.75
N GLY A 534 9.10 -12.31 6.65
CA GLY A 534 8.51 -10.97 6.55
C GLY A 534 7.20 -10.76 7.33
N ARG A 535 6.69 -11.78 8.04
CA ARG A 535 5.54 -11.65 8.96
C ARG A 535 5.91 -11.02 10.30
N LEU A 536 7.19 -10.84 10.58
CA LEU A 536 7.63 -10.08 11.74
C LEU A 536 7.45 -8.58 11.46
N ILE A 537 6.56 -7.93 12.19
CA ILE A 537 6.16 -6.53 11.94
C ILE A 537 7.07 -5.56 12.70
N VAL A 538 8.37 -5.69 12.49
CA VAL A 538 9.43 -4.86 13.06
C VAL A 538 10.60 -4.79 12.08
N GLY A 539 11.43 -3.76 12.17
CA GLY A 539 12.62 -3.63 11.35
C GLY A 539 12.41 -2.84 10.06
N LYS A 540 13.47 -2.77 9.26
CA LYS A 540 13.46 -2.07 7.98
C LYS A 540 12.87 -2.98 6.90
N GLU A 541 11.84 -2.47 6.23
CA GLU A 541 11.25 -3.15 5.09
C GLU A 541 11.92 -2.69 3.80
N MET A 542 12.50 -3.65 3.10
CA MET A 542 13.13 -3.39 1.79
C MET A 542 12.03 -3.35 0.73
N THR A 543 11.68 -2.16 0.25
CA THR A 543 10.64 -1.99 -0.79
C THR A 543 11.15 -2.34 -2.19
N GLY A 544 12.43 -2.53 -2.33
CA GLY A 544 13.09 -2.75 -3.61
C GLY A 544 13.21 -1.49 -4.49
N ALA A 545 12.59 -0.37 -4.12
CA ALA A 545 12.71 0.87 -4.88
C ALA A 545 14.07 1.57 -4.71
N GLY A 546 14.81 1.23 -3.67
CA GLY A 546 16.13 1.79 -3.35
C GLY A 546 17.30 0.83 -3.57
N ALA A 547 17.05 -0.40 -3.99
CA ALA A 547 18.09 -1.38 -4.27
C ALA A 547 18.31 -1.49 -5.77
N ASP A 548 19.56 -1.69 -6.20
CA ASP A 548 19.88 -2.14 -7.56
C ASP A 548 19.40 -3.61 -7.71
N LEU A 549 18.11 -3.83 -7.52
CA LEU A 549 17.44 -5.11 -7.60
C LEU A 549 17.04 -5.37 -9.05
N ASP A 550 17.36 -6.54 -9.55
CA ASP A 550 16.81 -6.99 -10.83
C ASP A 550 15.33 -7.37 -10.63
N TYR A 551 14.45 -6.48 -11.04
CA TYR A 551 13.02 -6.61 -10.87
C TYR A 551 12.34 -7.66 -11.76
N THR A 552 13.04 -8.24 -12.72
CA THR A 552 12.46 -9.16 -13.70
C THR A 552 11.74 -10.35 -13.04
N LEU A 553 12.31 -10.86 -11.93
CA LEU A 553 11.72 -11.96 -11.16
C LEU A 553 10.76 -11.48 -10.06
N VAL A 554 10.78 -10.18 -9.73
CA VAL A 554 9.93 -9.62 -8.66
C VAL A 554 8.59 -9.14 -9.19
N ARG A 555 8.54 -8.60 -10.42
CA ARG A 555 7.38 -7.88 -10.95
C ARG A 555 6.96 -8.28 -12.36
N GLY A 556 7.59 -9.26 -12.99
CA GLY A 556 7.33 -9.63 -14.38
C GLY A 556 7.92 -8.62 -15.37
N ASN A 557 7.19 -8.25 -16.44
CA ASN A 557 7.68 -7.33 -17.44
C ASN A 557 7.85 -5.92 -16.85
N THR A 558 9.11 -5.54 -16.64
CA THR A 558 9.52 -4.37 -15.85
C THR A 558 9.16 -3.05 -16.49
N MET A 559 9.18 -2.92 -17.81
CA MET A 559 9.08 -1.62 -18.48
C MET A 559 7.74 -0.91 -18.23
N ILE A 560 6.61 -1.61 -18.35
CA ILE A 560 5.30 -1.01 -18.09
C ILE A 560 5.12 -0.72 -16.59
N VAL A 561 5.72 -1.54 -15.74
CA VAL A 561 5.73 -1.33 -14.30
C VAL A 561 6.54 -0.09 -13.94
N ASP A 562 7.73 0.07 -14.53
CA ASP A 562 8.57 1.25 -14.31
C ASP A 562 7.86 2.53 -14.80
N LYS A 563 7.22 2.46 -15.97
CA LYS A 563 6.40 3.58 -16.47
C LYS A 563 5.21 3.87 -15.55
N SER A 564 4.59 2.84 -14.96
CA SER A 564 3.50 3.04 -14.01
C SER A 564 3.98 3.73 -12.73
N VAL A 565 5.16 3.38 -12.23
CA VAL A 565 5.77 4.08 -11.09
C VAL A 565 5.99 5.54 -11.43
N GLU A 566 6.60 5.84 -12.59
CA GLU A 566 6.85 7.21 -13.03
C GLU A 566 5.55 8.03 -13.10
N GLU A 567 4.51 7.51 -13.74
CA GLU A 567 3.25 8.23 -13.90
C GLU A 567 2.46 8.34 -12.60
N TRP A 568 2.41 7.28 -11.81
CA TRP A 568 1.61 7.27 -10.57
C TRP A 568 2.28 7.98 -9.40
N THR A 569 3.57 8.26 -9.48
CA THR A 569 4.32 9.08 -8.51
C THR A 569 4.72 10.45 -9.07
N ARG A 570 4.16 10.88 -10.19
CA ARG A 570 4.48 12.15 -10.83
C ARG A 570 4.31 13.35 -9.89
N TYR A 571 3.33 13.30 -9.02
CA TYR A 571 3.05 14.34 -8.02
C TYR A 571 3.29 13.82 -6.61
N THR A 572 3.48 14.73 -5.67
CA THR A 572 3.63 14.37 -4.25
C THR A 572 2.28 13.98 -3.67
N SER A 573 2.21 12.85 -2.98
CA SER A 573 1.01 12.49 -2.20
C SER A 573 1.06 13.20 -0.85
N THR A 574 0.06 14.04 -0.56
CA THR A 574 -0.02 14.79 0.69
C THR A 574 -1.00 14.18 1.70
N GLY A 575 -1.91 13.33 1.25
CA GLY A 575 -3.08 12.91 2.02
C GLY A 575 -2.99 11.55 2.70
N SER A 576 -2.07 10.66 2.31
CA SER A 576 -2.12 9.26 2.73
C SER A 576 -0.84 8.74 3.39
N VAL A 577 0.15 9.60 3.61
CA VAL A 577 1.45 9.20 4.18
C VAL A 577 1.35 8.85 5.67
N ILE A 578 0.37 9.44 6.38
CA ILE A 578 0.15 9.22 7.81
C ILE A 578 -1.22 8.56 8.03
N ASP A 579 -1.24 7.42 8.69
CA ASP A 579 -2.47 6.81 9.19
C ASP A 579 -2.93 7.53 10.47
N TYR A 580 -3.65 8.62 10.29
CA TYR A 580 -4.15 9.42 11.41
C TYR A 580 -5.09 8.64 12.34
N ASN A 581 -5.81 7.65 11.83
CA ASN A 581 -6.74 6.88 12.66
C ASN A 581 -5.99 6.04 13.71
N SER A 582 -4.81 5.53 13.37
CA SER A 582 -3.98 4.78 14.33
C SER A 582 -3.37 5.65 15.44
N LEU A 583 -3.49 6.98 15.32
CA LEU A 583 -2.97 7.95 16.30
C LEU A 583 -4.09 8.52 17.21
N MET A 584 -5.33 8.07 17.03
CA MET A 584 -6.43 8.47 17.90
C MET A 584 -6.28 7.84 19.28
N THR A 585 -6.63 8.62 20.31
CA THR A 585 -6.85 8.07 21.66
C THR A 585 -8.12 7.20 21.67
N GLU A 586 -8.31 6.40 22.71
CA GLU A 586 -9.53 5.58 22.87
C GLU A 586 -10.79 6.44 22.81
N GLU A 587 -10.80 7.60 23.49
CA GLU A 587 -11.91 8.55 23.51
C GLU A 587 -12.17 9.13 22.11
N GLU A 588 -11.12 9.58 21.41
CA GLU A 588 -11.21 10.10 20.05
C GLU A 588 -11.70 9.03 19.06
N ASN A 589 -11.21 7.79 19.17
CA ASN A 589 -11.62 6.69 18.30
C ASN A 589 -13.09 6.28 18.52
N ALA A 590 -13.55 6.25 19.77
CA ALA A 590 -14.96 6.00 20.09
C ALA A 590 -15.88 7.09 19.54
N GLU A 591 -15.49 8.36 19.68
CA GLU A 591 -16.23 9.50 19.15
C GLU A 591 -16.21 9.51 17.62
N TYR A 592 -15.03 9.35 17.01
CA TYR A 592 -14.85 9.22 15.56
C TYR A 592 -15.79 8.17 14.96
N SER A 593 -15.79 6.97 15.50
CA SER A 593 -16.61 5.87 14.98
C SER A 593 -18.11 6.19 15.03
N SER A 594 -18.55 6.89 16.07
CA SER A 594 -19.96 7.29 16.25
C SER A 594 -20.40 8.39 15.28
N LEU A 595 -19.49 9.28 14.88
CA LEU A 595 -19.73 10.40 13.97
C LEU A 595 -19.54 9.97 12.51
N PHE A 596 -18.44 9.28 12.22
CA PHE A 596 -18.03 8.94 10.86
C PHE A 596 -18.97 7.95 10.19
N THR A 597 -19.43 6.91 10.92
CA THR A 597 -20.27 5.86 10.32
C THR A 597 -21.55 6.40 9.69
N PRO A 598 -22.40 7.18 10.41
CA PRO A 598 -23.60 7.73 9.79
C PRO A 598 -23.33 8.77 8.72
N LEU A 599 -22.26 9.57 8.85
CA LEU A 599 -21.84 10.52 7.80
C LEU A 599 -21.41 9.78 6.52
N ASN A 600 -20.63 8.73 6.66
CA ASN A 600 -20.18 7.92 5.53
C ASN A 600 -21.34 7.21 4.81
N GLU A 601 -22.35 6.72 5.56
CA GLU A 601 -23.57 6.18 4.97
C GLU A 601 -24.36 7.25 4.21
N TYR A 602 -24.47 8.44 4.75
CA TYR A 602 -25.13 9.58 4.09
C TYR A 602 -24.41 9.95 2.79
N MET A 603 -23.08 10.10 2.83
CA MET A 603 -22.26 10.44 1.67
C MET A 603 -22.34 9.38 0.58
N SER A 604 -22.29 8.08 0.95
CA SER A 604 -22.36 6.98 0.00
C SER A 604 -23.66 6.91 -0.79
N GLN A 605 -24.74 7.50 -0.26
CA GLN A 605 -26.05 7.59 -0.92
C GLN A 605 -26.21 8.89 -1.73
N ASN A 606 -25.72 10.01 -1.21
CA ASN A 606 -26.00 11.33 -1.77
C ASN A 606 -24.96 11.78 -2.79
N VAL A 607 -23.69 11.42 -2.65
CA VAL A 607 -22.66 11.72 -3.67
C VAL A 607 -23.01 11.10 -5.02
N PRO A 608 -23.36 9.82 -5.13
CA PRO A 608 -23.84 9.26 -6.40
C PRO A 608 -25.11 9.92 -6.94
N THR A 609 -25.99 10.39 -6.07
CA THR A 609 -27.19 11.12 -6.48
C THR A 609 -26.85 12.46 -7.11
N LEU A 610 -25.94 13.22 -6.51
CA LEU A 610 -25.43 14.48 -7.06
C LEU A 610 -24.74 14.27 -8.42
N ILE A 611 -23.96 13.19 -8.55
CA ILE A 611 -23.32 12.83 -9.83
C ILE A 611 -24.37 12.50 -10.92
N LYS A 612 -25.41 11.75 -10.59
CA LYS A 612 -26.42 11.30 -11.55
C LYS A 612 -27.47 12.37 -11.89
N GLU A 613 -27.94 13.10 -10.90
CA GLU A 613 -29.07 14.04 -11.02
C GLU A 613 -28.64 15.50 -11.13
N GLY A 614 -27.37 15.80 -10.87
CA GLY A 614 -26.78 17.15 -10.89
C GLY A 614 -26.84 17.85 -9.53
N LEU A 615 -26.19 19.00 -9.47
CA LEU A 615 -25.87 19.71 -8.24
C LEU A 615 -27.02 20.56 -7.65
N GLY A 616 -28.26 20.31 -8.08
CA GLY A 616 -29.43 21.05 -7.54
C GLY A 616 -29.66 20.84 -6.04
N GLY A 617 -29.16 19.73 -5.47
CA GLY A 617 -29.23 19.40 -4.05
C GLY A 617 -27.96 19.77 -3.25
N TRP A 618 -27.00 20.47 -3.83
CA TRP A 618 -25.71 20.76 -3.19
C TRP A 618 -25.82 21.50 -1.86
N ASP A 619 -26.64 22.57 -1.80
CA ASP A 619 -26.75 23.37 -0.59
C ASP A 619 -27.39 22.55 0.57
N GLU A 620 -28.35 21.67 0.26
CA GLU A 620 -28.95 20.74 1.23
C GLU A 620 -27.94 19.68 1.68
N PHE A 621 -27.15 19.16 0.76
CA PHE A 621 -26.08 18.19 1.07
C PHE A 621 -25.07 18.77 2.06
N VAL A 622 -24.60 19.99 1.83
CA VAL A 622 -23.65 20.68 2.74
C VAL A 622 -24.31 20.99 4.08
N ASP A 623 -25.56 21.48 4.08
CA ASP A 623 -26.30 21.78 5.31
C ASP A 623 -26.50 20.53 6.17
N ASP A 624 -26.82 19.40 5.56
CA ASP A 624 -26.95 18.12 6.27
C ASP A 624 -25.63 17.67 6.90
N ILE A 625 -24.51 17.72 6.15
CA ILE A 625 -23.17 17.38 6.68
C ILE A 625 -22.87 18.22 7.91
N GLN A 626 -23.05 19.54 7.82
CA GLN A 626 -22.69 20.48 8.87
C GLN A 626 -23.64 20.45 10.08
N ASN A 627 -24.95 20.33 9.86
CA ASN A 627 -25.94 20.53 10.89
C ASN A 627 -26.63 19.24 11.37
N THR A 628 -26.66 18.19 10.56
CA THR A 628 -27.25 16.90 10.91
C THR A 628 -26.17 15.89 11.34
N TYR A 629 -25.04 15.87 10.63
CA TYR A 629 -23.96 14.91 10.90
C TYR A 629 -22.78 15.53 11.66
N HIS A 630 -22.81 16.84 11.93
CA HIS A 630 -21.85 17.52 12.80
C HIS A 630 -20.39 17.29 12.44
N ASP A 631 -20.04 17.49 11.16
CA ASP A 631 -18.68 17.33 10.66
C ASP A 631 -17.62 18.12 11.44
N ALA A 632 -18.03 19.25 12.05
CA ALA A 632 -17.15 20.05 12.90
C ALA A 632 -16.55 19.28 14.08
N ASP A 633 -17.26 18.28 14.61
CA ASP A 633 -16.74 17.44 15.70
C ASP A 633 -15.68 16.46 15.16
N LEU A 634 -15.87 15.90 13.95
CA LEU A 634 -14.81 15.14 13.26
C LEU A 634 -13.58 16.00 12.93
N VAL A 635 -13.81 17.21 12.43
CA VAL A 635 -12.72 18.17 12.17
C VAL A 635 -11.93 18.44 13.45
N ALA A 636 -12.60 18.57 14.60
CA ALA A 636 -11.95 18.80 15.89
C ALA A 636 -11.05 17.63 16.33
N ILE A 637 -11.49 16.38 16.10
CA ILE A 637 -10.67 15.17 16.37
C ILE A 637 -9.39 15.22 15.54
N TYR A 638 -9.51 15.42 14.22
CA TYR A 638 -8.33 15.50 13.34
C TYR A 638 -7.43 16.68 13.67
N GLN A 639 -8.02 17.82 14.06
CA GLN A 639 -7.22 18.98 14.49
C GLN A 639 -6.38 18.66 15.74
N ALA A 640 -6.94 17.93 16.70
CA ALA A 640 -6.18 17.49 17.88
C ALA A 640 -5.01 16.60 17.50
N ILE A 641 -5.18 15.70 16.52
CA ILE A 641 -4.09 14.86 15.99
C ILE A 641 -3.04 15.74 15.29
N PHE A 642 -3.44 16.66 14.43
CA PHE A 642 -2.51 17.55 13.73
C PHE A 642 -1.73 18.46 14.70
N ASP A 643 -2.37 18.92 15.77
CA ASP A 643 -1.72 19.69 16.81
C ASP A 643 -0.67 18.88 17.58
N ARG A 644 -0.90 17.58 17.80
CA ARG A 644 0.08 16.68 18.40
C ARG A 644 1.26 16.39 17.47
N LEU A 645 1.02 16.28 16.16
CA LEU A 645 2.05 15.91 15.20
C LEU A 645 2.88 17.09 14.69
N PHE A 646 2.26 18.27 14.52
CA PHE A 646 2.85 19.35 13.73
C PHE A 646 3.02 20.66 14.52
N ARG A 647 2.60 20.74 15.75
CA ARG A 647 2.71 21.93 16.61
C ARG A 647 3.39 21.64 17.93
#